data_78da50f33d8a291b92d12a13674a7273
#
_entry.id   78da50f33d8a291b92d12a13674a7273
#
_cell.length_a   1.000
_cell.length_b   1.000
_cell.length_c   1.000
_cell.angle_alpha   90.00
_cell.angle_beta   90.00
_cell.angle_gamma   90.00
#
_symmetry.space_group_name_H-M   'P 1'
#
loop_
_entity.id
_entity.type
_entity.pdbx_description
1 polymer ?
#
loop_
_entity_poly.entity_id
_entity_poly.type
_entity_poly.pdbx_seq_one_letter_code
_entity_poly.pdbx_strand_id
1 'polypeptide(L)'
;MRIGTFHQTAFVTKDNRVKCHICVLDWDGCNPYFLSATVNDKQVLERTPNWDAEMDFYLPAVEEESVLILELFPFQDNGVEKRCRYLPPKPWSVDFFLSSHEDLGYCAYANTLASECADYLDAAVELAERDPGYDYVIEHYWWLRGYEEYRDDEAKERLKRLMQQGRIELSAPHCSNHTHWQGGEQLVRALYYACKEGKETWGITPRTVVYADIAGASWSCVSAYANAGIRYLCLLANRYLRFSKDDERLPRLFWWQAPNVKDRLLCFLQEGYKKFSISHAMGAAASQTQGGTYFFDQSRMDATVGAVDALIEEFADAPYDKIPVSFYMDREYPNMDMKTVCDRMNEVWKYPKLGISTPEKILSYIEERFGDDLPVLSGDITDQWADFAAISPEWFSAKRRAQSLFPVSETFALLNAWRRGGGKWPGIRLDEALWKMCEFDDHCWATSSKHPQEMHKFNLNLVKKQNAKIALGLIEGILTEAIGLPGEREMSVWNPLPFALHAPLRLPEGTVPAGMKTQRLEDGSVLTEAAELPSCGYRNFPRLSERDAKEGDRTDEELIETPFYRICVNRDRKKIESILEKTTGRELLDQDSEFSLGECVYVHAECKDRPPVTMEFPSRRSLTVFCGPLAVEIVTEAFEEQIGANIRSIFTFYREEKTIDVHLSFANATGLMGDFYDRYKKNLFFAFPFLVQYPYFCTELAGGIVDERRDRMPINPHDFVMAHSWVSVENGQFGIGLFSRDMPLFHLGGIHYNEISSRVDYGGSSAIFLYAASNRSNNLNYVTPADCHGEFRLSILPFEGTSDHVLPRWSYERLCSPLVGAGQEGTQRSFLSLDGPGMRLLCMKPDRRQEGIFLRLYETQGRRVRGSLTLPFEAEDVRLADNLEQPVGERLVWQGRKISFTADPFSYVNLLIKPSWEWKLVPERDGEWLEMVSGPSYEEGNADTACGLRGCKNVFSFPVENTGTVVCFEKYGAHAARYAVLEGDREILRVEDEPYRIQKCTLPGTGYGELRVAAVEEGSLKL
;
A
#
# COMPACT_ATOMS: atom_id res chain seq x y z
N MET A 1 48.22 -20.53 27.22
CA MET A 1 46.82 -20.27 27.60
C MET A 1 46.63 -18.76 27.82
N ARG A 2 45.48 -18.19 27.35
CA ARG A 2 45.15 -16.77 27.54
C ARG A 2 43.64 -16.57 27.58
N ILE A 3 43.21 -15.48 28.23
CA ILE A 3 41.80 -15.09 28.21
C ILE A 3 41.50 -14.43 26.84
N GLY A 4 40.70 -15.06 26.03
CA GLY A 4 40.29 -14.54 24.72
C GLY A 4 39.26 -13.41 24.86
N THR A 5 38.00 -13.78 25.09
CA THR A 5 36.92 -12.85 25.31
C THR A 5 36.42 -12.87 26.75
N PHE A 6 35.98 -11.73 27.23
CA PHE A 6 35.15 -11.58 28.41
C PHE A 6 33.86 -10.92 28.01
N HIS A 7 32.73 -11.46 28.41
CA HIS A 7 31.40 -10.95 28.16
C HIS A 7 30.62 -10.84 29.46
N GLN A 8 30.18 -9.65 29.80
CA GLN A 8 29.24 -9.40 30.91
C GLN A 8 27.84 -9.43 30.36
N THR A 9 27.05 -10.44 30.69
CA THR A 9 25.69 -10.56 30.21
C THR A 9 24.73 -9.58 30.90
N ALA A 10 23.56 -9.39 30.33
CA ALA A 10 22.50 -8.60 30.94
C ALA A 10 21.78 -9.33 32.12
N PHE A 11 22.11 -10.58 32.36
CA PHE A 11 21.43 -11.42 33.34
C PHE A 11 21.96 -11.24 34.76
N VAL A 12 21.05 -10.91 35.67
CA VAL A 12 21.30 -10.70 37.11
C VAL A 12 20.43 -11.65 37.91
N THR A 13 21.03 -12.40 38.82
CA THR A 13 20.34 -13.32 39.73
C THR A 13 19.56 -12.60 40.82
N LYS A 14 18.68 -13.29 41.56
CA LYS A 14 17.90 -12.74 42.68
C LYS A 14 18.77 -12.20 43.81
N ASP A 15 19.97 -12.75 44.00
CA ASP A 15 20.96 -12.31 45.00
C ASP A 15 21.93 -11.26 44.46
N ASN A 16 21.58 -10.55 43.38
CA ASN A 16 22.36 -9.47 42.76
C ASN A 16 23.73 -9.89 42.21
N ARG A 17 23.83 -11.03 41.58
CA ARG A 17 25.05 -11.46 40.89
C ARG A 17 24.83 -11.43 39.38
N VAL A 18 25.77 -10.83 38.66
CA VAL A 18 25.77 -10.75 37.18
C VAL A 18 26.39 -12.02 36.62
N LYS A 19 25.72 -12.63 35.66
CA LYS A 19 26.27 -13.74 34.88
C LYS A 19 27.32 -13.18 33.92
N CYS A 20 28.50 -13.77 33.96
CA CYS A 20 29.65 -13.43 33.10
C CYS A 20 30.10 -14.68 32.33
N HIS A 21 30.67 -14.48 31.17
CA HIS A 21 31.21 -15.53 30.33
C HIS A 21 32.64 -15.20 29.89
N ILE A 22 33.51 -16.23 29.88
CA ILE A 22 34.84 -16.11 29.25
C ILE A 22 35.07 -17.25 28.26
N CYS A 23 35.86 -16.94 27.24
CA CYS A 23 36.46 -17.93 26.35
C CYS A 23 37.97 -17.95 26.57
N VAL A 24 38.52 -19.13 26.77
CA VAL A 24 39.97 -19.37 27.00
C VAL A 24 40.60 -19.91 25.75
N LEU A 25 41.62 -19.25 25.26
CA LEU A 25 42.38 -19.61 24.07
C LEU A 25 43.65 -20.38 24.44
N ASP A 26 44.15 -21.21 23.53
CA ASP A 26 45.37 -21.96 23.66
C ASP A 26 45.38 -22.89 24.89
N TRP A 27 44.19 -23.36 25.30
CA TRP A 27 44.03 -24.39 26.32
C TRP A 27 44.26 -25.79 25.69
N ASP A 28 44.95 -26.66 26.43
CA ASP A 28 45.35 -27.99 25.92
C ASP A 28 44.22 -29.04 25.94
N GLY A 29 43.11 -28.78 26.62
CA GLY A 29 42.02 -29.71 26.79
C GLY A 29 42.26 -30.88 27.74
N CYS A 30 43.42 -30.92 28.36
CA CYS A 30 43.87 -32.04 29.19
C CYS A 30 43.94 -31.74 30.69
N ASN A 31 44.26 -30.49 31.04
CA ASN A 31 44.44 -30.07 32.40
C ASN A 31 43.48 -28.98 32.81
N PRO A 32 42.96 -28.98 34.05
CA PRO A 32 42.14 -27.89 34.54
C PRO A 32 42.92 -26.60 34.61
N TYR A 33 42.25 -25.50 34.42
CA TYR A 33 42.67 -24.15 34.77
C TYR A 33 41.82 -23.61 35.90
N PHE A 34 42.31 -22.58 36.57
CA PHE A 34 41.62 -21.92 37.67
C PHE A 34 41.39 -20.45 37.31
N LEU A 35 40.19 -19.95 37.48
CA LEU A 35 39.81 -18.56 37.31
C LEU A 35 39.63 -17.91 38.67
N SER A 36 40.25 -16.74 38.88
CA SER A 36 39.89 -15.81 39.96
C SER A 36 39.48 -14.46 39.38
N ALA A 37 38.69 -13.69 40.13
CA ALA A 37 38.25 -12.37 39.72
C ALA A 37 38.34 -11.38 40.89
N THR A 38 38.84 -10.18 40.58
CA THR A 38 38.96 -9.06 41.51
C THR A 38 38.27 -7.83 40.92
N VAL A 39 37.40 -7.18 41.69
CA VAL A 39 36.72 -5.93 41.32
C VAL A 39 37.15 -4.85 42.27
N ASN A 40 37.74 -3.76 41.78
CA ASN A 40 38.26 -2.63 42.57
C ASN A 40 39.14 -3.11 43.76
N ASP A 41 40.14 -3.94 43.48
CA ASP A 41 41.08 -4.52 44.42
C ASP A 41 40.46 -5.48 45.48
N LYS A 42 39.21 -5.82 45.35
CA LYS A 42 38.54 -6.80 46.22
C LYS A 42 38.32 -8.10 45.43
N GLN A 43 38.82 -9.20 45.94
CA GLN A 43 38.58 -10.51 45.35
C GLN A 43 37.09 -10.88 45.50
N VAL A 44 36.41 -11.17 44.37
CA VAL A 44 34.97 -11.44 44.25
C VAL A 44 34.68 -12.87 43.75
N LEU A 45 35.66 -13.50 43.15
CA LEU A 45 35.65 -14.92 42.78
C LEU A 45 36.96 -15.57 43.25
N GLU A 46 36.82 -16.57 44.12
CA GLU A 46 37.94 -17.44 44.49
C GLU A 46 38.33 -18.34 43.31
N ARG A 47 39.54 -18.93 43.38
CA ARG A 47 40.04 -19.87 42.36
C ARG A 47 39.07 -21.02 42.13
N THR A 48 38.36 -20.99 40.97
CA THR A 48 37.39 -22.01 40.56
C THR A 48 37.98 -22.83 39.44
N PRO A 49 38.07 -24.16 39.58
CA PRO A 49 38.59 -25.01 38.52
C PRO A 49 37.62 -25.15 37.36
N ASN A 50 38.13 -25.13 36.14
CA ASN A 50 37.34 -25.37 34.93
C ASN A 50 38.06 -26.31 33.97
N TRP A 51 37.30 -27.10 33.19
CA TRP A 51 37.76 -28.10 32.24
C TRP A 51 37.31 -27.80 30.81
N ASP A 52 36.66 -26.69 30.56
CA ASP A 52 36.14 -26.31 29.26
C ASP A 52 36.78 -25.01 28.74
N ALA A 53 36.88 -24.88 27.44
CA ALA A 53 37.37 -23.65 26.80
C ALA A 53 36.45 -22.45 27.03
N GLU A 54 35.22 -22.68 27.44
CA GLU A 54 34.24 -21.66 27.78
C GLU A 54 33.77 -21.86 29.22
N MET A 55 33.55 -20.76 29.94
CA MET A 55 33.11 -20.79 31.33
C MET A 55 32.14 -19.67 31.67
N ASP A 56 30.99 -20.05 32.22
CA ASP A 56 30.06 -19.15 32.88
C ASP A 56 30.41 -19.00 34.37
N PHE A 57 30.34 -17.78 34.88
CA PHE A 57 30.58 -17.50 36.31
C PHE A 57 29.77 -16.28 36.76
N TYR A 58 29.71 -16.02 38.06
CA TYR A 58 28.84 -15.00 38.63
C TYR A 58 29.62 -14.04 39.51
N LEU A 59 29.52 -12.74 39.23
CA LEU A 59 30.14 -11.66 39.98
C LEU A 59 29.09 -10.80 40.69
N PRO A 60 29.40 -10.23 41.89
CA PRO A 60 28.48 -9.24 42.50
C PRO A 60 28.21 -8.06 41.55
N ALA A 61 26.98 -7.62 41.50
CA ALA A 61 26.65 -6.41 40.74
C ALA A 61 27.31 -5.19 41.40
N VAL A 62 27.76 -4.24 40.56
CA VAL A 62 28.36 -2.97 40.98
C VAL A 62 27.41 -1.82 40.74
N GLU A 63 27.59 -0.71 41.47
CA GLU A 63 26.78 0.50 41.33
C GLU A 63 27.40 1.52 40.38
N GLU A 64 28.74 1.42 40.19
CA GLU A 64 29.52 2.33 39.31
C GLU A 64 30.46 1.51 38.42
N GLU A 65 30.89 2.09 37.30
CA GLU A 65 31.88 1.47 36.42
C GLU A 65 33.15 1.13 37.23
N SER A 66 33.54 -0.12 37.13
CA SER A 66 34.60 -0.71 37.93
C SER A 66 35.67 -1.38 37.07
N VAL A 67 36.86 -1.57 37.63
CA VAL A 67 37.92 -2.35 37.01
C VAL A 67 37.78 -3.80 37.46
N LEU A 68 37.58 -4.72 36.53
CA LEU A 68 37.60 -6.15 36.74
C LEU A 68 38.97 -6.69 36.30
N ILE A 69 39.61 -7.39 37.20
CA ILE A 69 40.86 -8.13 36.93
C ILE A 69 40.51 -9.61 36.97
N LEU A 70 40.70 -10.28 35.87
CA LEU A 70 40.56 -11.72 35.70
C LEU A 70 41.96 -12.33 35.67
N GLU A 71 42.20 -13.29 36.54
CA GLU A 71 43.44 -14.06 36.56
C GLU A 71 43.17 -15.51 36.25
N LEU A 72 43.86 -16.00 35.24
CA LEU A 72 43.76 -17.40 34.78
C LEU A 72 45.03 -18.13 35.16
N PHE A 73 44.92 -19.16 35.96
CA PHE A 73 46.03 -19.99 36.43
C PHE A 73 45.97 -21.36 35.71
N PRO A 74 46.90 -21.64 34.81
CA PRO A 74 47.10 -22.98 34.29
C PRO A 74 47.56 -23.94 35.40
N PHE A 75 47.25 -25.23 35.22
CA PHE A 75 47.79 -26.25 36.15
C PHE A 75 49.32 -26.29 36.06
N GLN A 76 50.04 -25.89 37.16
CA GLN A 76 51.46 -25.81 37.24
C GLN A 76 52.22 -24.67 36.48
N ASP A 77 51.56 -23.62 36.10
CA ASP A 77 52.20 -22.50 35.40
C ASP A 77 51.84 -21.14 36.02
N ASN A 78 52.54 -20.08 35.61
CA ASN A 78 52.25 -18.71 36.05
C ASN A 78 50.90 -18.23 35.51
N GLY A 79 50.16 -17.45 36.35
CA GLY A 79 48.89 -16.89 35.97
C GLY A 79 48.97 -15.85 34.86
N VAL A 80 47.92 -15.70 34.09
CA VAL A 80 47.74 -14.65 33.08
C VAL A 80 46.60 -13.74 33.53
N GLU A 81 46.90 -12.43 33.57
CA GLU A 81 45.95 -11.38 33.97
C GLU A 81 45.29 -10.72 32.73
N LYS A 82 44.01 -10.46 32.84
CA LYS A 82 43.26 -9.59 31.90
C LYS A 82 42.44 -8.55 32.67
N ARG A 83 42.60 -7.29 32.31
CA ARG A 83 41.82 -6.19 32.87
C ARG A 83 40.67 -5.89 31.96
N CYS A 84 39.46 -5.79 32.50
CA CYS A 84 38.21 -5.54 31.79
C CYS A 84 37.43 -4.40 32.47
N ARG A 85 36.64 -3.72 31.70
CA ARG A 85 35.58 -2.84 32.25
C ARG A 85 34.48 -3.74 32.81
N TYR A 86 33.95 -3.36 33.96
CA TYR A 86 32.82 -4.02 34.60
C TYR A 86 31.77 -2.96 34.91
N LEU A 87 30.61 -3.10 34.27
CA LEU A 87 29.59 -2.06 34.27
C LEU A 87 28.46 -2.37 35.26
N PRO A 88 27.77 -1.34 35.80
CA PRO A 88 26.52 -1.55 36.50
C PRO A 88 25.53 -2.23 35.58
N PRO A 89 24.85 -3.29 36.02
CA PRO A 89 23.85 -3.93 35.19
C PRO A 89 22.64 -3.02 34.99
N LYS A 90 22.26 -2.76 33.75
CA LYS A 90 21.05 -2.03 33.43
C LYS A 90 19.81 -2.90 33.72
N PRO A 91 18.74 -2.36 34.34
CA PRO A 91 17.55 -3.13 34.72
C PRO A 91 16.62 -3.36 33.52
N TRP A 92 17.12 -4.08 32.51
CA TRP A 92 16.40 -4.36 31.29
C TRP A 92 15.05 -5.05 31.51
N SER A 93 14.05 -4.62 30.70
CA SER A 93 12.80 -5.35 30.47
C SER A 93 12.67 -5.68 29.01
N VAL A 94 12.30 -6.91 28.67
CA VAL A 94 11.98 -7.35 27.31
C VAL A 94 10.50 -7.72 27.31
N ASP A 95 9.71 -6.95 26.60
CA ASP A 95 8.26 -7.10 26.55
C ASP A 95 7.83 -7.57 25.16
N PHE A 96 7.20 -8.75 25.15
CA PHE A 96 6.67 -9.38 23.94
C PHE A 96 5.24 -8.94 23.70
N PHE A 97 4.91 -8.58 22.46
CA PHE A 97 3.54 -8.41 22.04
C PHE A 97 3.14 -9.50 21.04
N LEU A 98 2.09 -10.21 21.43
CA LEU A 98 1.66 -11.45 20.76
C LEU A 98 0.54 -11.17 19.77
N SER A 99 0.60 -11.79 18.61
CA SER A 99 -0.49 -11.87 17.64
C SER A 99 -0.32 -13.09 16.74
N SER A 100 -1.34 -13.40 15.97
CA SER A 100 -1.21 -14.22 14.76
C SER A 100 -1.11 -13.29 13.55
N HIS A 101 -0.54 -13.76 12.45
CA HIS A 101 -0.44 -13.02 11.20
C HIS A 101 -1.26 -13.71 10.11
N GLU A 102 -1.95 -12.91 9.31
CA GLU A 102 -2.83 -13.39 8.25
C GLU A 102 -2.53 -12.77 6.89
N ASP A 103 -2.47 -13.63 5.90
CA ASP A 103 -2.17 -13.34 4.51
C ASP A 103 -3.46 -13.37 3.68
N LEU A 104 -4.10 -12.24 3.45
CA LEU A 104 -5.31 -12.17 2.65
C LEU A 104 -5.05 -12.52 1.18
N GLY A 105 -5.70 -13.59 0.70
CA GLY A 105 -5.55 -14.06 -0.68
C GLY A 105 -4.27 -14.85 -0.94
N TYR A 106 -3.59 -15.33 0.12
CA TYR A 106 -2.44 -16.20 0.02
C TYR A 106 -2.64 -17.53 0.79
N CYS A 107 -3.10 -17.47 2.04
CA CYS A 107 -3.27 -18.66 2.88
C CYS A 107 -4.60 -19.38 2.62
N ALA A 108 -5.70 -18.63 2.56
CA ALA A 108 -7.04 -19.15 2.31
C ALA A 108 -7.94 -18.05 1.74
N TYR A 109 -9.19 -18.40 1.43
CA TYR A 109 -10.22 -17.44 1.04
C TYR A 109 -10.62 -16.54 2.22
N ALA A 110 -11.02 -15.31 1.93
CA ALA A 110 -11.32 -14.29 2.92
C ALA A 110 -12.33 -14.75 4.00
N ASN A 111 -13.41 -15.44 3.63
CA ASN A 111 -14.38 -15.95 4.60
C ASN A 111 -13.81 -17.04 5.51
N THR A 112 -12.96 -17.91 4.99
CA THR A 112 -12.28 -18.94 5.78
C THR A 112 -11.35 -18.29 6.80
N LEU A 113 -10.53 -17.33 6.34
CA LEU A 113 -9.64 -16.58 7.23
C LEU A 113 -10.41 -15.79 8.30
N ALA A 114 -11.51 -15.14 7.92
CA ALA A 114 -12.33 -14.39 8.87
C ALA A 114 -12.90 -15.28 10.00
N SER A 115 -13.31 -16.50 9.65
CA SER A 115 -13.75 -17.49 10.64
C SER A 115 -12.59 -17.96 11.53
N GLU A 116 -11.43 -18.24 10.96
CA GLU A 116 -10.23 -18.63 11.72
C GLU A 116 -9.76 -17.50 12.65
N CYS A 117 -9.74 -16.26 12.19
CA CYS A 117 -9.43 -15.10 13.03
C CYS A 117 -10.40 -14.94 14.19
N ALA A 118 -11.68 -15.25 13.98
CA ALA A 118 -12.64 -15.25 15.08
C ALA A 118 -12.33 -16.34 16.12
N ASP A 119 -11.89 -17.52 15.69
CA ASP A 119 -11.44 -18.59 16.61
C ASP A 119 -10.18 -18.19 17.39
N TYR A 120 -9.23 -17.47 16.75
CA TYR A 120 -8.04 -16.93 17.44
C TYR A 120 -8.44 -15.93 18.51
N LEU A 121 -9.40 -15.05 18.23
CA LEU A 121 -9.86 -14.06 19.19
C LEU A 121 -10.58 -14.71 20.38
N ASP A 122 -11.36 -15.76 20.16
CA ASP A 122 -11.95 -16.54 21.28
C ASP A 122 -10.87 -17.12 22.18
N ALA A 123 -9.85 -17.74 21.60
CA ALA A 123 -8.74 -18.30 22.36
C ALA A 123 -7.97 -17.21 23.12
N ALA A 124 -7.70 -16.06 22.48
CA ALA A 124 -7.03 -14.95 23.13
C ALA A 124 -7.85 -14.39 24.31
N VAL A 125 -9.18 -14.28 24.13
CA VAL A 125 -10.11 -13.88 25.21
C VAL A 125 -10.05 -14.86 26.40
N GLU A 126 -10.13 -16.16 26.13
CA GLU A 126 -10.07 -17.19 27.20
C GLU A 126 -8.74 -17.13 27.94
N LEU A 127 -7.62 -16.98 27.23
CA LEU A 127 -6.28 -16.88 27.84
C LEU A 127 -6.15 -15.61 28.69
N ALA A 128 -6.58 -14.46 28.15
CA ALA A 128 -6.55 -13.21 28.89
C ALA A 128 -7.45 -13.19 30.12
N GLU A 129 -8.59 -13.82 30.07
CA GLU A 129 -9.47 -13.97 31.27
C GLU A 129 -8.85 -14.88 32.32
N ARG A 130 -8.15 -15.93 31.88
CA ARG A 130 -7.51 -16.91 32.82
C ARG A 130 -6.26 -16.35 33.50
N ASP A 131 -5.46 -15.56 32.80
CA ASP A 131 -4.19 -15.03 33.31
C ASP A 131 -4.10 -13.50 33.16
N PRO A 132 -4.03 -12.73 34.25
CA PRO A 132 -3.90 -11.28 34.22
C PRO A 132 -2.63 -10.76 33.53
N GLY A 133 -1.60 -11.59 33.37
CA GLY A 133 -0.36 -11.23 32.70
C GLY A 133 -0.33 -11.61 31.21
N TYR A 134 -1.46 -12.04 30.64
CA TYR A 134 -1.56 -12.38 29.21
C TYR A 134 -2.25 -11.26 28.45
N ASP A 135 -1.54 -10.54 27.59
CA ASP A 135 -2.06 -9.54 26.69
C ASP A 135 -1.94 -10.02 25.25
N TYR A 136 -2.79 -9.49 24.35
CA TYR A 136 -2.82 -9.89 22.94
C TYR A 136 -3.08 -8.70 22.03
N VAL A 137 -2.70 -8.81 20.75
CA VAL A 137 -2.92 -7.78 19.73
C VAL A 137 -3.81 -8.33 18.63
N ILE A 138 -4.86 -7.62 18.28
CA ILE A 138 -5.61 -7.79 17.03
C ILE A 138 -4.83 -7.08 15.95
N GLU A 139 -4.30 -7.81 14.98
CA GLU A 139 -3.37 -7.28 14.00
C GLU A 139 -3.96 -6.13 13.19
N HIS A 140 -5.24 -6.25 12.78
CA HIS A 140 -5.94 -5.21 12.03
C HIS A 140 -7.46 -5.35 12.14
N TYR A 141 -8.20 -4.30 11.77
CA TYR A 141 -9.65 -4.21 11.92
C TYR A 141 -10.42 -5.30 11.15
N TRP A 142 -9.87 -5.80 10.06
CA TRP A 142 -10.49 -6.83 9.24
C TRP A 142 -10.85 -8.09 10.05
N TRP A 143 -10.02 -8.48 11.03
CA TRP A 143 -10.32 -9.57 11.96
C TRP A 143 -11.56 -9.29 12.80
N LEU A 144 -11.65 -8.06 13.30
CA LEU A 144 -12.73 -7.68 14.20
C LEU A 144 -14.08 -7.70 13.50
N ARG A 145 -14.11 -7.30 12.22
CA ARG A 145 -15.32 -7.44 11.40
C ARG A 145 -15.73 -8.90 11.19
N GLY A 146 -14.77 -9.80 10.96
CA GLY A 146 -15.03 -11.24 10.92
C GLY A 146 -15.63 -11.73 12.26
N TYR A 147 -15.08 -11.27 13.37
CA TYR A 147 -15.59 -11.60 14.70
C TYR A 147 -17.02 -11.11 14.91
N GLU A 148 -17.33 -9.90 14.48
CA GLU A 148 -18.70 -9.36 14.55
C GLU A 148 -19.72 -10.21 13.79
N GLU A 149 -19.30 -10.83 12.70
CA GLU A 149 -20.16 -11.68 11.88
C GLU A 149 -20.34 -13.09 12.43
N TYR A 150 -19.25 -13.69 12.92
CA TYR A 150 -19.23 -15.12 13.31
C TYR A 150 -19.53 -15.36 14.80
N ARG A 151 -19.68 -14.32 15.62
CA ARG A 151 -19.86 -14.45 17.08
C ARG A 151 -21.11 -13.76 17.57
N ASP A 152 -21.67 -14.31 18.63
CA ASP A 152 -22.84 -13.77 19.33
C ASP A 152 -22.47 -12.56 20.21
N ASP A 153 -23.50 -11.94 20.78
CA ASP A 153 -23.31 -10.74 21.59
C ASP A 153 -22.57 -11.02 22.92
N GLU A 154 -22.66 -12.23 23.48
CA GLU A 154 -21.94 -12.60 24.71
C GLU A 154 -20.41 -12.65 24.43
N ALA A 155 -20.00 -13.27 23.33
CA ALA A 155 -18.60 -13.33 22.94
C ALA A 155 -18.06 -11.92 22.63
N LYS A 156 -18.84 -11.10 21.93
CA LYS A 156 -18.48 -9.69 21.63
C LYS A 156 -18.28 -8.86 22.90
N GLU A 157 -19.15 -8.97 23.89
CA GLU A 157 -19.04 -8.25 25.17
C GLU A 157 -17.83 -8.71 25.99
N ARG A 158 -17.46 -9.98 25.94
CA ARG A 158 -16.23 -10.49 26.58
C ARG A 158 -14.99 -9.84 25.96
N LEU A 159 -14.88 -9.89 24.63
CA LEU A 159 -13.78 -9.25 23.90
C LEU A 159 -13.73 -7.74 24.18
N LYS A 160 -14.85 -7.05 24.06
CA LYS A 160 -14.98 -5.61 24.30
C LYS A 160 -14.47 -5.20 25.68
N ARG A 161 -14.82 -5.94 26.72
CA ARG A 161 -14.35 -5.69 28.09
C ARG A 161 -12.81 -5.75 28.18
N LEU A 162 -12.18 -6.75 27.57
CA LEU A 162 -10.73 -6.90 27.56
C LEU A 162 -10.02 -5.82 26.72
N MET A 163 -10.63 -5.40 25.61
CA MET A 163 -10.14 -4.28 24.80
C MET A 163 -10.19 -2.97 25.62
N GLN A 164 -11.30 -2.69 26.31
CA GLN A 164 -11.43 -1.49 27.17
C GLN A 164 -10.46 -1.49 28.35
N GLN A 165 -10.06 -2.66 28.83
CA GLN A 165 -9.03 -2.83 29.87
C GLN A 165 -7.61 -2.69 29.30
N GLY A 166 -7.44 -2.57 28.00
CA GLY A 166 -6.15 -2.55 27.30
C GLY A 166 -5.41 -3.90 27.37
N ARG A 167 -6.15 -5.01 27.61
CA ARG A 167 -5.60 -6.37 27.63
C ARG A 167 -5.51 -6.97 26.23
N ILE A 168 -6.44 -6.58 25.37
CA ILE A 168 -6.43 -6.89 23.96
C ILE A 168 -6.41 -5.54 23.22
N GLU A 169 -5.34 -5.27 22.49
CA GLU A 169 -5.15 -4.03 21.73
C GLU A 169 -5.55 -4.23 20.28
N LEU A 170 -6.30 -3.28 19.71
CA LEU A 170 -6.60 -3.24 18.27
C LEU A 170 -5.58 -2.32 17.57
N SER A 171 -4.88 -2.86 16.59
CA SER A 171 -4.11 -2.07 15.64
C SER A 171 -5.04 -1.42 14.60
N ALA A 172 -4.78 -0.14 14.31
CA ALA A 172 -5.72 0.71 13.57
C ALA A 172 -5.91 0.43 12.07
N PRO A 173 -4.97 -0.13 11.31
CA PRO A 173 -5.16 -0.30 9.88
C PRO A 173 -6.27 -1.31 9.57
N HIS A 174 -6.85 -1.16 8.38
CA HIS A 174 -7.84 -2.09 7.88
C HIS A 174 -7.25 -3.48 7.63
N CYS A 175 -6.11 -3.54 6.95
CA CYS A 175 -5.28 -4.71 6.63
C CYS A 175 -3.81 -4.32 6.68
N SER A 176 -2.90 -5.27 6.49
CA SER A 176 -1.47 -5.01 6.26
C SER A 176 -1.25 -4.52 4.82
N ASN A 177 -1.49 -3.22 4.58
CA ASN A 177 -1.54 -2.64 3.24
C ASN A 177 -0.20 -2.18 2.69
N HIS A 178 0.00 -2.32 1.37
CA HIS A 178 0.99 -1.58 0.60
C HIS A 178 0.63 -0.08 0.59
N THR A 179 1.12 0.67 1.56
CA THR A 179 0.74 2.07 1.74
C THR A 179 1.17 2.99 0.59
N HIS A 180 2.19 2.62 -0.19
CA HIS A 180 2.57 3.32 -1.42
C HIS A 180 1.53 3.19 -2.55
N TRP A 181 0.66 2.20 -2.50
CA TRP A 181 -0.43 2.05 -3.46
C TRP A 181 -1.62 2.95 -3.17
N GLN A 182 -1.71 3.46 -1.94
CA GLN A 182 -2.84 4.22 -1.46
C GLN A 182 -2.72 5.70 -1.80
N GLY A 183 -3.82 6.32 -2.21
CA GLY A 183 -3.94 7.77 -2.35
C GLY A 183 -4.23 8.44 -1.01
N GLY A 184 -4.08 9.76 -0.95
CA GLY A 184 -4.19 10.51 0.30
C GLY A 184 -5.50 10.29 1.07
N GLU A 185 -6.64 10.22 0.37
CA GLU A 185 -7.92 9.93 1.01
C GLU A 185 -8.00 8.48 1.49
N GLN A 186 -7.53 7.53 0.70
CA GLN A 186 -7.55 6.11 1.08
C GLN A 186 -6.66 5.82 2.29
N LEU A 187 -5.47 6.44 2.39
CA LEU A 187 -4.59 6.32 3.56
C LEU A 187 -5.32 6.70 4.86
N VAL A 188 -6.07 7.78 4.82
CA VAL A 188 -6.86 8.23 5.99
C VAL A 188 -8.03 7.29 6.24
N ARG A 189 -8.77 6.92 5.18
CA ARG A 189 -9.98 6.09 5.30
C ARG A 189 -9.69 4.65 5.72
N ALA A 190 -8.50 4.13 5.42
CA ALA A 190 -8.08 2.80 5.90
C ALA A 190 -8.05 2.70 7.43
N LEU A 191 -8.00 3.84 8.15
CA LEU A 191 -8.09 3.89 9.61
C LEU A 191 -9.53 4.09 10.14
N TYR A 192 -10.48 4.47 9.29
CA TYR A 192 -11.83 4.84 9.73
C TYR A 192 -12.54 3.70 10.45
N TYR A 193 -12.44 2.50 9.93
CA TYR A 193 -13.14 1.34 10.52
C TYR A 193 -12.70 1.11 11.96
N ALA A 194 -11.41 0.97 12.20
CA ALA A 194 -10.88 0.76 13.55
C ALA A 194 -11.15 1.96 14.49
N CYS A 195 -10.94 3.19 14.00
CA CYS A 195 -11.07 4.37 14.83
C CYS A 195 -12.52 4.80 15.05
N LYS A 196 -13.38 4.64 14.03
CA LYS A 196 -14.79 4.99 14.11
C LYS A 196 -15.60 3.93 14.87
N GLU A 197 -15.59 2.71 14.36
CA GLU A 197 -16.37 1.61 14.94
C GLU A 197 -15.73 1.12 16.23
N GLY A 198 -14.40 1.19 16.35
CA GLY A 198 -13.69 0.97 17.59
C GLY A 198 -14.25 1.83 18.74
N LYS A 199 -14.51 3.11 18.47
CA LYS A 199 -15.08 4.03 19.48
C LYS A 199 -16.57 3.80 19.71
N GLU A 200 -17.35 3.58 18.67
CA GLU A 200 -18.82 3.47 18.75
C GLU A 200 -19.28 2.11 19.26
N THR A 201 -18.71 1.04 18.71
CA THR A 201 -19.10 -0.34 19.01
C THR A 201 -18.30 -0.91 20.16
N TRP A 202 -16.98 -0.72 20.14
CA TRP A 202 -16.06 -1.36 21.08
C TRP A 202 -15.64 -0.47 22.25
N GLY A 203 -15.89 0.83 22.18
CA GLY A 203 -15.58 1.80 23.24
C GLY A 203 -14.08 2.06 23.41
N ILE A 204 -13.29 1.86 22.36
CA ILE A 204 -11.83 2.07 22.33
C ILE A 204 -11.45 3.11 21.27
N THR A 205 -10.25 3.66 21.38
CA THR A 205 -9.66 4.52 20.36
C THR A 205 -8.25 4.03 20.08
N PRO A 206 -8.01 3.28 18.99
CA PRO A 206 -6.68 2.79 18.64
C PRO A 206 -5.69 3.94 18.44
N ARG A 207 -4.49 3.78 18.98
CA ARG A 207 -3.38 4.76 18.82
C ARG A 207 -2.15 4.17 18.18
N THR A 208 -2.20 2.88 17.87
CA THR A 208 -1.09 2.12 17.31
C THR A 208 -1.45 1.59 15.94
N VAL A 209 -0.50 1.61 15.03
CA VAL A 209 -0.50 0.89 13.76
C VAL A 209 0.59 -0.17 13.83
N VAL A 210 0.24 -1.41 13.55
CA VAL A 210 1.19 -2.51 13.39
C VAL A 210 1.08 -3.02 11.96
N TYR A 211 2.18 -2.99 11.25
CA TYR A 211 2.34 -3.62 9.95
C TYR A 211 3.31 -4.78 10.09
N ALA A 212 2.78 -5.99 10.03
CA ALA A 212 3.58 -7.21 10.00
C ALA A 212 3.76 -7.69 8.55
N ASP A 213 4.85 -8.37 8.31
CA ASP A 213 5.23 -8.95 7.00
C ASP A 213 5.19 -7.98 5.82
N ILE A 214 5.49 -6.72 6.06
CA ILE A 214 5.52 -5.69 5.04
C ILE A 214 6.96 -5.25 4.77
N ALA A 215 7.23 -4.80 3.55
CA ALA A 215 8.59 -4.49 3.14
C ALA A 215 8.95 -2.99 3.24
N GLY A 216 8.03 -2.16 3.68
CA GLY A 216 8.24 -0.73 3.84
C GLY A 216 6.93 0.01 4.10
N ALA A 217 6.99 1.32 4.22
CA ALA A 217 5.81 2.17 4.39
C ALA A 217 6.03 3.54 3.77
N SER A 218 5.00 4.09 3.14
CA SER A 218 5.06 5.41 2.54
C SER A 218 5.23 6.51 3.58
N TRP A 219 6.13 7.44 3.30
CA TRP A 219 6.31 8.63 4.12
C TRP A 219 5.02 9.44 4.33
N SER A 220 4.07 9.33 3.39
CA SER A 220 2.74 9.93 3.48
C SER A 220 1.93 9.45 4.69
N CYS A 221 2.20 8.24 5.20
CA CYS A 221 1.51 7.69 6.36
C CYS A 221 1.66 8.56 7.60
N VAL A 222 2.82 9.20 7.77
CA VAL A 222 3.13 9.92 9.01
C VAL A 222 2.14 11.05 9.27
N SER A 223 1.91 11.94 8.28
CA SER A 223 0.90 12.99 8.42
C SER A 223 -0.52 12.44 8.49
N ALA A 224 -0.85 11.46 7.63
CA ALA A 224 -2.21 10.90 7.58
C ALA A 224 -2.61 10.29 8.92
N TYR A 225 -1.72 9.54 9.53
CA TYR A 225 -1.96 8.81 10.77
C TYR A 225 -1.88 9.71 12.01
N ALA A 226 -0.90 10.60 12.08
CA ALA A 226 -0.80 11.56 13.18
C ALA A 226 -2.05 12.44 13.29
N ASN A 227 -2.59 12.90 12.16
CA ASN A 227 -3.83 13.68 12.12
C ASN A 227 -5.10 12.83 12.35
N ALA A 228 -4.99 11.50 12.37
CA ALA A 228 -6.03 10.58 12.81
C ALA A 228 -5.86 10.14 14.29
N GLY A 229 -4.95 10.78 15.03
CA GLY A 229 -4.71 10.47 16.45
C GLY A 229 -3.82 9.27 16.71
N ILE A 230 -3.25 8.65 15.68
CA ILE A 230 -2.25 7.58 15.83
C ILE A 230 -0.95 8.21 16.37
N ARG A 231 -0.32 7.49 17.29
CA ARG A 231 0.92 7.93 17.95
C ARG A 231 2.08 7.00 17.67
N TYR A 232 1.81 5.71 17.52
CA TYR A 232 2.80 4.65 17.45
C TYR A 232 2.67 3.87 16.15
N LEU A 233 3.81 3.56 15.56
CA LEU A 233 3.92 2.74 14.36
C LEU A 233 4.94 1.63 14.57
N CYS A 234 4.50 0.38 14.48
CA CYS A 234 5.38 -0.78 14.48
C CYS A 234 5.51 -1.30 13.05
N LEU A 235 6.71 -1.19 12.49
CA LEU A 235 7.07 -1.81 11.22
C LEU A 235 7.82 -3.12 11.51
N LEU A 236 7.10 -4.23 11.35
CA LEU A 236 7.64 -5.57 11.55
C LEU A 236 8.03 -6.14 10.20
N ALA A 237 9.15 -5.63 9.70
CA ALA A 237 9.59 -5.87 8.34
C ALA A 237 9.94 -7.34 8.10
N ASN A 238 9.53 -7.88 6.95
CA ASN A 238 9.91 -9.23 6.58
C ASN A 238 11.45 -9.34 6.49
N ARG A 239 12.04 -10.43 7.02
CA ARG A 239 13.49 -10.66 7.03
C ARG A 239 14.12 -10.72 5.63
N TYR A 240 13.30 -10.87 4.59
CA TYR A 240 13.74 -10.79 3.19
C TYR A 240 13.91 -9.34 2.72
N LEU A 241 13.63 -8.35 3.58
CA LEU A 241 14.15 -7.02 3.38
C LEU A 241 15.66 -7.13 3.26
N ARG A 242 16.14 -6.82 2.09
CA ARG A 242 17.56 -6.77 1.79
C ARG A 242 18.09 -5.44 2.32
N PHE A 243 18.30 -5.38 3.63
CA PHE A 243 19.09 -4.28 4.16
C PHE A 243 20.49 -4.37 3.58
N SER A 244 21.00 -3.27 3.08
CA SER A 244 22.37 -3.20 2.66
C SER A 244 23.28 -3.61 3.84
N LYS A 245 24.19 -4.52 3.60
CA LYS A 245 25.14 -4.97 4.63
C LYS A 245 26.14 -3.89 5.01
N ASP A 246 26.26 -2.87 4.18
CA ASP A 246 27.28 -1.82 4.26
C ASP A 246 26.75 -0.51 4.82
N ASP A 247 25.43 -0.44 5.14
CA ASP A 247 24.81 0.78 5.62
C ASP A 247 24.74 0.87 7.13
N GLU A 248 24.80 2.10 7.63
CA GLU A 248 24.52 2.44 9.02
C GLU A 248 23.16 1.90 9.42
N ARG A 249 23.12 1.07 10.44
CA ARG A 249 21.88 0.51 10.95
C ARG A 249 20.99 1.63 11.46
N LEU A 250 19.76 1.70 10.96
CA LEU A 250 18.77 2.59 11.55
C LEU A 250 18.54 2.23 13.02
N PRO A 251 18.31 3.23 13.87
CA PRO A 251 17.87 2.98 15.24
C PRO A 251 16.55 2.21 15.23
N ARG A 252 16.39 1.30 16.17
CA ARG A 252 15.18 0.47 16.29
C ARG A 252 13.95 1.28 16.73
N LEU A 253 14.16 2.37 17.44
CA LEU A 253 13.15 3.33 17.88
C LEU A 253 13.57 4.74 17.51
N PHE A 254 12.69 5.44 16.82
CA PHE A 254 12.92 6.80 16.39
C PHE A 254 11.60 7.54 16.16
N TRP A 255 11.65 8.84 16.24
CA TRP A 255 10.57 9.68 15.74
C TRP A 255 10.66 9.75 14.21
N TRP A 256 9.67 9.21 13.53
CA TRP A 256 9.54 9.36 12.09
C TRP A 256 8.78 10.63 11.78
N GLN A 257 9.51 11.64 11.28
CA GLN A 257 8.98 12.96 11.00
C GLN A 257 8.40 13.04 9.58
N ALA A 258 7.21 13.60 9.45
CA ALA A 258 6.50 13.79 8.19
C ALA A 258 7.16 14.86 7.29
N PRO A 259 6.81 14.92 5.98
CA PRO A 259 7.24 15.98 5.07
C PRO A 259 6.89 17.39 5.56
N ASN A 260 5.81 17.57 6.32
CA ASN A 260 5.40 18.85 6.89
C ASN A 260 6.22 19.29 8.10
N VAL A 261 7.17 18.52 8.55
CA VAL A 261 8.08 18.76 9.69
C VAL A 261 7.36 18.94 11.04
N LYS A 262 6.03 18.94 11.06
CA LYS A 262 5.20 19.13 12.24
C LYS A 262 4.73 17.82 12.83
N ASP A 263 4.23 16.94 11.98
CA ASP A 263 3.67 15.66 12.40
C ASP A 263 4.77 14.61 12.54
N ARG A 264 4.65 13.74 13.53
CA ARG A 264 5.58 12.65 13.76
C ARG A 264 4.91 11.48 14.45
N LEU A 265 5.42 10.28 14.19
CA LEU A 265 5.04 9.04 14.88
C LEU A 265 6.27 8.45 15.56
N LEU A 266 6.09 7.88 16.75
CA LEU A 266 7.12 7.03 17.33
C LEU A 266 7.12 5.69 16.61
N CYS A 267 8.19 5.44 15.85
CA CYS A 267 8.34 4.26 15.02
C CYS A 267 9.22 3.22 15.70
N PHE A 268 8.72 2.00 15.82
CA PHE A 268 9.49 0.81 16.17
C PHE A 268 9.74 -0.01 14.90
N LEU A 269 11.01 -0.18 14.54
CA LEU A 269 11.43 -0.98 13.39
C LEU A 269 12.06 -2.29 13.87
N GLN A 270 11.46 -3.41 13.51
CA GLN A 270 11.97 -4.75 13.77
C GLN A 270 12.24 -5.48 12.46
N GLU A 271 13.44 -6.03 12.31
CA GLU A 271 13.77 -6.94 11.20
C GLU A 271 13.15 -8.31 11.46
N GLY A 272 12.17 -8.65 10.63
CA GLY A 272 11.41 -9.88 10.79
C GLY A 272 10.38 -9.78 11.91
N TYR A 273 9.13 -10.02 11.56
CA TYR A 273 8.03 -10.09 12.52
C TYR A 273 8.10 -11.36 13.38
N LYS A 274 8.83 -12.37 12.89
CA LYS A 274 9.23 -13.56 13.65
C LYS A 274 10.69 -13.40 14.09
N LYS A 275 10.93 -13.14 15.36
CA LYS A 275 12.29 -13.26 15.90
C LYS A 275 12.66 -14.74 16.01
N PHE A 276 12.96 -15.37 14.87
CA PHE A 276 13.24 -16.81 14.78
C PHE A 276 14.32 -17.28 15.76
N SER A 277 15.35 -16.49 15.98
CA SER A 277 16.40 -16.85 16.92
C SER A 277 15.88 -16.97 18.35
N ILE A 278 15.05 -16.05 18.79
CA ILE A 278 14.45 -16.06 20.12
C ILE A 278 13.37 -17.13 20.22
N SER A 279 12.43 -17.18 19.30
CA SER A 279 11.36 -18.18 19.31
C SER A 279 11.90 -19.61 19.18
N HIS A 280 12.93 -19.79 18.38
CA HIS A 280 13.58 -21.11 18.23
C HIS A 280 14.31 -21.53 19.51
N ALA A 281 15.06 -20.62 20.12
CA ALA A 281 15.75 -20.87 21.39
C ALA A 281 14.74 -21.17 22.52
N MET A 282 13.63 -20.45 22.55
CA MET A 282 12.54 -20.65 23.51
C MET A 282 11.73 -21.92 23.23
N GLY A 283 11.89 -22.53 22.06
CA GLY A 283 11.09 -23.69 21.62
C GLY A 283 9.62 -23.36 21.33
N ALA A 284 9.24 -22.09 21.36
CA ALA A 284 7.87 -21.65 21.12
C ALA A 284 7.43 -21.87 19.66
N ALA A 285 8.36 -22.00 18.73
CA ALA A 285 8.07 -22.32 17.33
C ALA A 285 7.71 -23.80 17.09
N ALA A 286 7.78 -24.66 18.11
CA ALA A 286 7.59 -26.12 17.95
C ALA A 286 6.14 -26.58 18.16
N SER A 287 5.24 -25.72 18.64
CA SER A 287 3.86 -26.13 18.97
C SER A 287 2.86 -25.98 17.81
N GLN A 288 3.29 -26.16 16.57
CA GLN A 288 2.37 -26.16 15.40
C GLN A 288 1.35 -27.31 15.41
N THR A 289 1.33 -28.12 16.46
CA THR A 289 0.34 -29.17 16.65
C THR A 289 -0.60 -28.80 17.80
N GLN A 290 -1.85 -28.59 17.49
CA GLN A 290 -2.93 -28.51 18.48
C GLN A 290 -2.78 -29.66 19.50
N GLY A 291 -2.52 -29.32 20.76
CA GLY A 291 -2.51 -30.27 21.89
C GLY A 291 -1.14 -30.77 22.34
N GLY A 292 -0.02 -30.24 21.83
CA GLY A 292 1.30 -30.55 22.35
C GLY A 292 1.53 -29.89 23.73
N THR A 293 2.04 -30.66 24.72
CA THR A 293 2.45 -30.07 26.00
C THR A 293 3.80 -29.37 25.80
N TYR A 294 3.85 -28.06 26.01
CA TYR A 294 5.10 -27.31 26.00
C TYR A 294 5.92 -27.56 27.24
N PHE A 295 7.14 -28.04 27.05
CA PHE A 295 8.09 -28.27 28.14
C PHE A 295 9.24 -27.26 28.06
N PHE A 296 9.32 -26.37 29.04
CA PHE A 296 10.44 -25.45 29.22
C PHE A 296 11.42 -26.02 30.24
N ASP A 297 12.42 -26.74 29.75
CA ASP A 297 13.49 -27.38 30.56
C ASP A 297 14.74 -26.47 30.69
N GLN A 298 15.76 -26.97 31.37
CA GLN A 298 16.99 -26.22 31.61
C GLN A 298 17.72 -25.88 30.30
N SER A 299 17.74 -26.78 29.33
CA SER A 299 18.42 -26.55 28.04
C SER A 299 17.76 -25.39 27.27
N ARG A 300 16.42 -25.31 27.29
CA ARG A 300 15.69 -24.18 26.70
C ARG A 300 15.88 -22.88 27.48
N MET A 301 16.00 -22.95 28.79
CA MET A 301 16.31 -21.80 29.62
C MET A 301 17.70 -21.25 29.25
N ASP A 302 18.71 -22.09 29.12
CA ASP A 302 20.06 -21.66 28.76
C ASP A 302 20.12 -21.08 27.33
N ALA A 303 19.42 -21.68 26.38
CA ALA A 303 19.27 -21.15 25.03
C ALA A 303 18.53 -19.81 25.00
N THR A 304 17.50 -19.66 25.85
CA THR A 304 16.77 -18.40 26.02
C THR A 304 17.66 -17.30 26.60
N VAL A 305 18.48 -17.63 27.60
CA VAL A 305 19.48 -16.67 28.15
C VAL A 305 20.39 -16.16 27.05
N GLY A 306 20.97 -17.05 26.24
CA GLY A 306 21.84 -16.63 25.13
C GLY A 306 21.14 -15.76 24.08
N ALA A 307 19.89 -16.14 23.70
CA ALA A 307 19.12 -15.41 22.70
C ALA A 307 18.68 -14.02 23.19
N VAL A 308 18.25 -13.92 24.44
CA VAL A 308 17.82 -12.63 25.05
C VAL A 308 19.03 -11.72 25.31
N ASP A 309 20.14 -12.27 25.72
CA ASP A 309 21.38 -11.50 25.91
C ASP A 309 21.88 -10.90 24.57
N ALA A 310 21.93 -11.72 23.51
CA ALA A 310 22.27 -11.25 22.17
C ALA A 310 21.28 -10.19 21.63
N LEU A 311 19.98 -10.32 21.97
CA LEU A 311 19.00 -9.28 21.65
C LEU A 311 19.32 -7.97 22.40
N ILE A 312 19.61 -8.05 23.69
CA ILE A 312 19.90 -6.86 24.51
C ILE A 312 21.18 -6.15 24.02
N GLU A 313 22.18 -6.89 23.53
CA GLU A 313 23.38 -6.31 22.93
C GLU A 313 23.04 -5.43 21.71
N GLU A 314 22.03 -5.76 20.91
CA GLU A 314 21.56 -4.91 19.81
C GLU A 314 21.08 -3.53 20.31
N PHE A 315 20.69 -3.40 21.58
CA PHE A 315 20.16 -2.21 22.22
C PHE A 315 21.10 -1.60 23.27
N ALA A 316 22.36 -2.04 23.34
CA ALA A 316 23.29 -1.63 24.40
C ALA A 316 23.44 -0.10 24.52
N ASP A 317 23.47 0.61 23.39
CA ASP A 317 23.60 2.06 23.31
C ASP A 317 22.23 2.80 23.36
N ALA A 318 21.12 2.08 23.48
CA ALA A 318 19.80 2.71 23.55
C ALA A 318 19.60 3.49 24.86
N PRO A 319 18.96 4.67 24.82
CA PRO A 319 18.72 5.47 26.03
C PRO A 319 17.69 4.81 26.96
N TYR A 320 16.83 3.93 26.44
CA TYR A 320 15.73 3.27 27.17
C TYR A 320 16.17 1.93 27.77
N ASP A 321 15.35 1.42 28.70
CA ASP A 321 15.56 0.17 29.45
C ASP A 321 14.51 -0.91 29.16
N LYS A 322 13.56 -0.63 28.25
CA LYS A 322 12.49 -1.53 27.85
C LYS A 322 12.59 -1.82 26.34
N ILE A 323 12.69 -3.08 26.00
CA ILE A 323 12.84 -3.56 24.63
C ILE A 323 11.51 -4.15 24.14
N PRO A 324 10.84 -3.56 23.13
CA PRO A 324 9.71 -4.18 22.47
C PRO A 324 10.18 -5.33 21.57
N VAL A 325 9.44 -6.43 21.56
CA VAL A 325 9.67 -7.56 20.65
C VAL A 325 8.33 -8.05 20.13
N SER A 326 8.15 -8.04 18.82
CA SER A 326 6.98 -8.69 18.24
C SER A 326 7.15 -10.20 18.26
N PHE A 327 6.07 -10.88 18.55
CA PHE A 327 5.94 -12.32 18.44
C PHE A 327 4.68 -12.65 17.65
N TYR A 328 4.76 -12.42 16.36
CA TYR A 328 3.71 -12.72 15.39
C TYR A 328 4.09 -14.00 14.65
N MET A 329 3.12 -14.88 14.46
CA MET A 329 3.29 -16.15 13.77
C MET A 329 2.17 -16.32 12.75
N ASP A 330 2.48 -16.86 11.56
CA ASP A 330 1.48 -17.07 10.51
C ASP A 330 0.48 -18.13 10.97
N ARG A 331 -0.79 -17.72 11.07
CA ARG A 331 -1.92 -18.60 11.39
C ARG A 331 -1.69 -19.43 12.65
N GLU A 332 -0.98 -18.88 13.65
CA GLU A 332 -0.76 -19.58 14.90
C GLU A 332 -1.91 -19.31 15.89
N TYR A 333 -2.39 -20.40 16.48
CA TYR A 333 -3.42 -20.31 17.50
C TYR A 333 -2.83 -19.72 18.81
N PRO A 334 -3.49 -18.72 19.43
CA PRO A 334 -3.03 -18.17 20.70
C PRO A 334 -2.81 -19.24 21.77
N ASN A 335 -1.68 -19.16 22.48
CA ASN A 335 -1.29 -20.16 23.48
C ASN A 335 -0.54 -19.52 24.67
N MET A 336 -0.23 -20.30 25.69
CA MET A 336 0.46 -19.85 26.91
C MET A 336 1.99 -20.03 26.87
N ASP A 337 2.57 -20.45 25.79
CA ASP A 337 3.98 -20.85 25.74
C ASP A 337 4.92 -19.70 26.11
N MET A 338 4.74 -18.54 25.49
CA MET A 338 5.51 -17.35 25.81
C MET A 338 5.30 -16.87 27.27
N LYS A 339 4.08 -16.96 27.78
CA LYS A 339 3.82 -16.61 29.18
C LYS A 339 4.57 -17.55 30.13
N THR A 340 4.56 -18.86 29.83
CA THR A 340 5.32 -19.86 30.59
C THR A 340 6.82 -19.55 30.58
N VAL A 341 7.39 -19.19 29.41
CA VAL A 341 8.79 -18.78 29.32
C VAL A 341 9.07 -17.56 30.18
N CYS A 342 8.26 -16.50 30.04
CA CYS A 342 8.43 -15.28 30.83
C CYS A 342 8.41 -15.55 32.33
N ASP A 343 7.43 -16.35 32.81
CA ASP A 343 7.31 -16.66 34.21
C ASP A 343 8.50 -17.46 34.73
N ARG A 344 8.91 -18.51 34.03
CA ARG A 344 10.07 -19.34 34.39
C ARG A 344 11.37 -18.59 34.43
N MET A 345 11.62 -17.72 33.42
CA MET A 345 12.78 -16.85 33.41
C MET A 345 12.75 -15.87 34.60
N ASN A 346 11.61 -15.26 34.86
CA ASN A 346 11.44 -14.34 35.99
C ASN A 346 11.52 -15.01 37.36
N GLU A 347 11.28 -16.32 37.49
CA GLU A 347 11.53 -17.08 38.73
C GLU A 347 13.01 -17.11 39.09
N VAL A 348 13.88 -17.29 38.07
CA VAL A 348 15.35 -17.46 38.24
C VAL A 348 16.07 -16.12 38.25
N TRP A 349 15.75 -15.23 37.30
CA TRP A 349 16.49 -14.00 37.07
C TRP A 349 15.77 -12.78 37.69
N LYS A 350 16.56 -11.87 38.21
CA LYS A 350 16.10 -10.54 38.63
C LYS A 350 15.93 -9.62 37.43
N TYR A 351 16.92 -9.64 36.53
CA TYR A 351 17.01 -8.95 35.25
C TYR A 351 17.61 -9.88 34.21
N PRO A 352 17.29 -9.70 32.87
CA PRO A 352 16.19 -8.89 32.38
C PRO A 352 14.83 -9.41 32.86
N LYS A 353 13.84 -8.52 32.99
CA LYS A 353 12.45 -8.90 33.17
C LYS A 353 11.87 -9.26 31.82
N LEU A 354 11.22 -10.41 31.72
CA LEU A 354 10.46 -10.80 30.54
C LEU A 354 8.97 -10.66 30.80
N GLY A 355 8.23 -10.06 29.87
CA GLY A 355 6.80 -9.83 30.02
C GLY A 355 6.05 -9.96 28.70
N ILE A 356 4.72 -10.13 28.82
CA ILE A 356 3.79 -9.97 27.72
C ILE A 356 3.09 -8.63 27.89
N SER A 357 2.97 -7.86 26.82
CA SER A 357 2.37 -6.54 26.85
C SER A 357 1.80 -6.19 25.47
N THR A 358 1.25 -5.01 25.35
CA THR A 358 0.80 -4.49 24.04
C THR A 358 1.71 -3.37 23.54
N PRO A 359 1.78 -3.13 22.23
CA PRO A 359 2.61 -2.06 21.65
C PRO A 359 2.37 -0.70 22.27
N GLU A 360 1.11 -0.31 22.49
CA GLU A 360 0.78 0.98 23.10
C GLU A 360 1.35 1.11 24.51
N LYS A 361 1.23 0.08 25.35
CA LYS A 361 1.79 0.10 26.71
C LYS A 361 3.31 0.22 26.72
N ILE A 362 3.98 -0.49 25.81
CA ILE A 362 5.45 -0.48 25.72
C ILE A 362 5.93 0.87 25.22
N LEU A 363 5.36 1.33 24.09
CA LEU A 363 5.83 2.55 23.43
C LEU A 363 5.46 3.82 24.18
N SER A 364 4.32 3.87 24.88
CA SER A 364 3.98 4.99 25.75
C SER A 364 4.92 5.11 26.94
N TYR A 365 5.31 3.98 27.57
CA TYR A 365 6.31 3.98 28.61
C TYR A 365 7.65 4.57 28.14
N ILE A 366 8.09 4.18 26.93
CA ILE A 366 9.35 4.67 26.37
C ILE A 366 9.23 6.16 25.99
N GLU A 367 8.12 6.55 25.39
CA GLU A 367 7.86 7.95 25.03
C GLU A 367 7.90 8.88 26.25
N GLU A 368 7.17 8.50 27.32
CA GLU A 368 7.05 9.31 28.53
C GLU A 368 8.38 9.52 29.25
N ARG A 369 9.31 8.58 29.16
CA ARG A 369 10.58 8.60 29.90
C ARG A 369 11.78 8.97 29.07
N PHE A 370 11.80 8.62 27.79
CA PHE A 370 12.96 8.69 26.92
C PHE A 370 12.64 9.36 25.58
N GLY A 371 11.42 9.86 25.38
CA GLY A 371 10.98 10.39 24.10
C GLY A 371 11.84 11.55 23.56
N ASP A 372 12.40 12.37 24.46
CA ASP A 372 13.28 13.47 24.09
C ASP A 372 14.71 13.02 23.71
N ASP A 373 15.11 11.82 24.13
CA ASP A 373 16.41 11.25 23.85
C ASP A 373 16.43 10.40 22.56
N LEU A 374 15.24 10.17 21.98
CA LEU A 374 15.14 9.38 20.77
C LEU A 374 15.50 10.18 19.51
N PRO A 375 16.19 9.55 18.55
CA PRO A 375 16.54 10.21 17.30
C PRO A 375 15.30 10.54 16.46
N VAL A 376 15.40 11.61 15.67
CA VAL A 376 14.38 12.03 14.70
C VAL A 376 14.90 11.72 13.32
N LEU A 377 14.16 10.92 12.58
CA LEU A 377 14.46 10.56 11.19
C LEU A 377 13.35 11.04 10.26
N SER A 378 13.71 11.31 9.02
CA SER A 378 12.81 11.81 7.98
C SER A 378 13.14 11.11 6.66
N GLY A 379 12.15 10.86 5.83
CA GLY A 379 12.31 10.23 4.52
C GLY A 379 11.38 9.02 4.31
N ASP A 380 11.30 8.60 3.06
CA ASP A 380 10.48 7.48 2.63
C ASP A 380 11.15 6.13 2.92
N ILE A 381 10.36 5.14 3.36
CA ILE A 381 10.79 3.75 3.50
C ILE A 381 10.14 2.96 2.36
N THR A 382 10.83 2.88 1.23
CA THR A 382 10.29 2.24 0.03
C THR A 382 9.87 0.80 0.29
N ASP A 383 8.66 0.47 -0.08
CA ASP A 383 8.13 -0.88 0.00
C ASP A 383 8.65 -1.71 -1.20
N GLN A 384 9.54 -2.64 -0.92
CA GLN A 384 10.15 -3.48 -1.95
C GLN A 384 9.18 -4.43 -2.65
N TRP A 385 8.05 -4.72 -2.01
CA TRP A 385 7.02 -5.58 -2.58
C TRP A 385 5.96 -4.81 -3.36
N ALA A 386 6.05 -3.49 -3.37
CA ALA A 386 5.16 -2.68 -4.19
C ALA A 386 5.26 -2.98 -5.69
N ASP A 387 6.33 -3.65 -6.15
CA ASP A 387 6.47 -4.14 -7.52
C ASP A 387 5.51 -5.29 -7.89
N PHE A 388 4.75 -5.83 -6.93
CA PHE A 388 3.58 -6.67 -7.24
C PHE A 388 2.55 -5.97 -8.14
N ALA A 389 2.51 -4.64 -8.15
CA ALA A 389 1.69 -3.89 -9.11
C ALA A 389 2.00 -4.27 -10.57
N ALA A 390 3.27 -4.53 -10.91
CA ALA A 390 3.70 -4.94 -12.25
C ALA A 390 3.29 -6.38 -12.62
N ILE A 391 2.92 -7.23 -11.65
CA ILE A 391 2.42 -8.57 -11.92
C ILE A 391 0.97 -8.56 -12.44
N SER A 392 0.23 -7.50 -12.12
CA SER A 392 -1.19 -7.40 -12.41
C SER A 392 -1.57 -6.03 -12.95
N PRO A 393 -0.96 -5.57 -14.06
CA PRO A 393 -1.08 -4.20 -14.54
C PRO A 393 -2.51 -3.80 -14.87
N GLU A 394 -3.33 -4.68 -15.45
CA GLU A 394 -4.74 -4.39 -15.76
C GLU A 394 -5.56 -4.14 -14.50
N TRP A 395 -5.46 -5.04 -13.53
CA TRP A 395 -6.21 -4.94 -12.27
C TRP A 395 -5.74 -3.78 -11.41
N PHE A 396 -4.44 -3.53 -11.44
CA PHE A 396 -3.86 -2.39 -10.75
C PHE A 396 -4.33 -1.06 -11.36
N SER A 397 -4.39 -0.96 -12.68
CA SER A 397 -4.98 0.19 -13.39
C SER A 397 -6.44 0.40 -12.98
N ALA A 398 -7.25 -0.66 -12.91
CA ALA A 398 -8.63 -0.58 -12.43
C ALA A 398 -8.71 -0.04 -11.00
N LYS A 399 -7.87 -0.54 -10.08
CA LYS A 399 -7.79 -0.05 -8.71
C LYS A 399 -7.39 1.43 -8.65
N ARG A 400 -6.40 1.85 -9.43
CA ARG A 400 -5.97 3.26 -9.51
C ARG A 400 -7.09 4.16 -10.00
N ARG A 401 -7.86 3.70 -10.99
CA ARG A 401 -9.04 4.42 -11.47
C ARG A 401 -10.12 4.51 -10.40
N ALA A 402 -10.43 3.42 -9.70
CA ALA A 402 -11.35 3.43 -8.56
C ALA A 402 -10.90 4.45 -7.50
N GLN A 403 -9.64 4.44 -7.13
CA GLN A 403 -9.03 5.34 -6.14
C GLN A 403 -9.16 6.83 -6.53
N SER A 404 -8.96 7.16 -7.81
CA SER A 404 -9.07 8.55 -8.27
C SER A 404 -10.52 9.02 -8.40
N LEU A 405 -11.46 8.13 -8.74
CA LEU A 405 -12.87 8.41 -8.89
C LEU A 405 -13.66 8.38 -7.57
N PHE A 406 -13.15 7.71 -6.54
CA PHE A 406 -13.81 7.58 -5.25
C PHE A 406 -14.21 8.95 -4.64
N PRO A 407 -13.28 9.92 -4.44
CA PRO A 407 -13.65 11.23 -3.92
C PRO A 407 -14.54 12.05 -4.86
N VAL A 408 -14.45 11.82 -6.16
CA VAL A 408 -15.31 12.45 -7.16
C VAL A 408 -16.73 11.93 -7.04
N SER A 409 -16.89 10.61 -6.84
CA SER A 409 -18.21 9.99 -6.66
C SER A 409 -18.92 10.47 -5.39
N GLU A 410 -18.21 10.57 -4.27
CA GLU A 410 -18.74 11.17 -3.03
C GLU A 410 -19.21 12.62 -3.25
N THR A 411 -18.35 13.43 -3.86
CA THR A 411 -18.64 14.85 -4.11
C THR A 411 -19.87 15.02 -4.99
N PHE A 412 -19.97 14.28 -6.09
CA PHE A 412 -21.11 14.40 -7.01
C PHE A 412 -22.39 13.76 -6.48
N ALA A 413 -22.31 12.68 -5.73
CA ALA A 413 -23.47 12.14 -5.02
C ALA A 413 -24.04 13.15 -4.02
N LEU A 414 -23.17 13.81 -3.24
CA LEU A 414 -23.56 14.85 -2.30
C LEU A 414 -24.19 16.06 -3.01
N LEU A 415 -23.55 16.57 -4.06
CA LEU A 415 -24.06 17.70 -4.83
C LEU A 415 -25.40 17.39 -5.52
N ASN A 416 -25.58 16.16 -5.98
CA ASN A 416 -26.84 15.71 -6.56
C ASN A 416 -27.96 15.63 -5.50
N ALA A 417 -27.66 15.09 -4.32
CA ALA A 417 -28.60 15.06 -3.20
C ALA A 417 -28.99 16.48 -2.76
N TRP A 418 -28.00 17.38 -2.64
CA TRP A 418 -28.27 18.78 -2.33
C TRP A 418 -29.19 19.46 -3.37
N ARG A 419 -28.94 19.29 -4.65
CA ARG A 419 -29.77 19.89 -5.73
C ARG A 419 -31.23 19.46 -5.66
N ARG A 420 -31.46 18.24 -5.21
CA ARG A 420 -32.83 17.65 -5.09
C ARG A 420 -33.49 17.95 -3.74
N GLY A 421 -32.82 18.68 -2.84
CA GLY A 421 -33.35 18.97 -1.50
C GLY A 421 -33.33 17.75 -0.57
N GLY A 422 -32.50 16.75 -0.89
CA GLY A 422 -32.37 15.47 -0.19
C GLY A 422 -32.28 14.28 -1.16
N GLY A 423 -32.05 13.10 -0.65
CA GLY A 423 -31.97 11.89 -1.46
C GLY A 423 -31.29 10.72 -0.75
N LYS A 424 -31.15 9.60 -1.45
CA LYS A 424 -30.37 8.46 -0.97
C LYS A 424 -28.88 8.83 -0.97
N TRP A 425 -28.22 8.51 0.12
CA TRP A 425 -26.77 8.56 0.24
C TRP A 425 -26.18 7.17 -0.01
N PRO A 426 -25.29 6.99 -0.98
CA PRO A 426 -24.73 5.68 -1.35
C PRO A 426 -23.62 5.22 -0.39
N GLY A 427 -23.84 5.36 0.93
CA GLY A 427 -22.83 5.12 1.96
C GLY A 427 -22.36 3.68 1.98
N ILE A 428 -23.26 2.72 1.86
CA ILE A 428 -22.91 1.28 1.88
C ILE A 428 -22.03 0.93 0.69
N ARG A 429 -22.38 1.37 -0.52
CA ARG A 429 -21.57 1.12 -1.72
C ARG A 429 -20.20 1.80 -1.67
N LEU A 430 -20.13 3.01 -1.11
CA LEU A 430 -18.87 3.72 -0.90
C LEU A 430 -17.98 2.99 0.11
N ASP A 431 -18.55 2.55 1.23
CA ASP A 431 -17.83 1.78 2.24
C ASP A 431 -17.35 0.44 1.67
N GLU A 432 -18.19 -0.26 0.90
CA GLU A 432 -17.80 -1.51 0.23
C GLU A 432 -16.70 -1.28 -0.80
N ALA A 433 -16.79 -0.23 -1.63
CA ALA A 433 -15.75 0.10 -2.60
C ALA A 433 -14.40 0.37 -1.90
N LEU A 434 -14.43 1.11 -0.78
CA LEU A 434 -13.23 1.36 0.02
C LEU A 434 -12.69 0.08 0.63
N TRP A 435 -13.57 -0.78 1.16
CA TRP A 435 -13.21 -2.08 1.71
C TRP A 435 -12.50 -2.94 0.69
N LYS A 436 -13.06 -3.05 -0.53
CA LYS A 436 -12.45 -3.81 -1.63
C LYS A 436 -11.11 -3.24 -2.10
N MET A 437 -10.95 -1.92 -2.11
CA MET A 437 -9.65 -1.30 -2.38
C MET A 437 -8.62 -1.64 -1.28
N CYS A 438 -9.01 -1.65 -0.02
CA CYS A 438 -8.10 -2.01 1.08
C CYS A 438 -7.72 -3.49 1.06
N GLU A 439 -8.67 -4.40 0.80
CA GLU A 439 -8.36 -5.82 0.62
C GLU A 439 -7.45 -6.07 -0.59
N PHE A 440 -7.63 -5.31 -1.67
CA PHE A 440 -6.71 -5.36 -2.82
C PHE A 440 -5.29 -4.93 -2.45
N ASP A 441 -5.16 -3.91 -1.61
CA ASP A 441 -3.87 -3.36 -1.20
C ASP A 441 -3.16 -4.17 -0.11
N ASP A 442 -3.77 -5.21 0.43
CA ASP A 442 -3.11 -6.11 1.37
C ASP A 442 -1.85 -6.72 0.76
N HIS A 443 -0.82 -6.94 1.58
CA HIS A 443 0.55 -7.20 1.16
C HIS A 443 0.77 -8.52 0.40
N CYS A 444 -0.12 -9.49 0.49
CA CYS A 444 0.06 -10.81 -0.10
C CYS A 444 -0.44 -10.94 -1.54
N TRP A 445 0.48 -11.11 -2.49
CA TRP A 445 0.17 -11.10 -3.93
C TRP A 445 0.75 -12.26 -4.75
N ALA A 446 1.32 -13.27 -4.12
CA ALA A 446 2.02 -14.29 -4.87
C ALA A 446 1.92 -15.65 -4.19
N THR A 447 2.37 -16.68 -4.88
CA THR A 447 2.52 -18.03 -4.34
C THR A 447 3.98 -18.44 -4.39
N SER A 448 4.40 -19.27 -3.43
CA SER A 448 5.78 -19.75 -3.37
C SER A 448 6.10 -20.66 -4.55
N SER A 449 7.16 -20.34 -5.30
CA SER A 449 7.68 -21.19 -6.38
C SER A 449 8.27 -22.51 -5.88
N LYS A 450 8.46 -22.66 -4.57
CA LYS A 450 9.04 -23.86 -3.96
C LYS A 450 8.02 -24.97 -3.71
N HIS A 451 6.73 -24.67 -3.81
CA HIS A 451 5.64 -25.57 -3.47
C HIS A 451 4.61 -25.67 -4.60
N PRO A 452 4.92 -26.46 -5.67
CA PRO A 452 3.99 -26.62 -6.82
C PRO A 452 2.62 -27.18 -6.44
N GLN A 453 2.52 -27.83 -5.28
CA GLN A 453 1.25 -28.37 -4.75
C GLN A 453 0.29 -27.27 -4.29
N GLU A 454 0.76 -26.04 -4.15
CA GLU A 454 -0.02 -24.87 -3.75
C GLU A 454 -0.63 -24.10 -4.93
N MET A 455 -0.91 -24.79 -6.04
CA MET A 455 -1.55 -24.20 -7.23
C MET A 455 -2.90 -23.52 -6.91
N HIS A 456 -3.60 -23.97 -5.87
CA HIS A 456 -4.81 -23.32 -5.41
C HIS A 456 -4.59 -21.84 -5.02
N LYS A 457 -3.38 -21.46 -4.60
CA LYS A 457 -3.03 -20.08 -4.28
C LYS A 457 -3.11 -19.12 -5.48
N PHE A 458 -2.98 -19.64 -6.71
CA PHE A 458 -3.27 -18.84 -7.90
C PHE A 458 -4.72 -18.39 -7.96
N ASN A 459 -5.66 -19.29 -7.62
CA ASN A 459 -7.08 -18.96 -7.58
C ASN A 459 -7.38 -17.93 -6.50
N LEU A 460 -6.72 -18.01 -5.34
CA LEU A 460 -6.84 -17.01 -4.29
C LEU A 460 -6.41 -15.60 -4.77
N ASN A 461 -5.30 -15.52 -5.51
CA ASN A 461 -4.85 -14.26 -6.10
C ASN A 461 -5.81 -13.73 -7.16
N LEU A 462 -6.38 -14.59 -8.00
CA LEU A 462 -7.39 -14.17 -8.99
C LEU A 462 -8.63 -13.58 -8.31
N VAL A 463 -9.10 -14.23 -7.24
CA VAL A 463 -10.20 -13.71 -6.42
C VAL A 463 -9.86 -12.35 -5.84
N LYS A 464 -8.67 -12.18 -5.28
CA LYS A 464 -8.23 -10.90 -4.71
C LYS A 464 -8.15 -9.79 -5.77
N LYS A 465 -7.68 -10.09 -6.98
CA LYS A 465 -7.63 -9.14 -8.10
C LYS A 465 -9.00 -8.54 -8.44
N GLN A 466 -10.07 -9.33 -8.36
CA GLN A 466 -11.42 -8.88 -8.67
C GLN A 466 -11.89 -7.73 -7.78
N ASN A 467 -11.38 -7.60 -6.57
CA ASN A 467 -11.68 -6.48 -5.67
C ASN A 467 -11.48 -5.11 -6.33
N ALA A 468 -10.49 -4.98 -7.23
CA ALA A 468 -10.25 -3.75 -7.98
C ALA A 468 -11.41 -3.40 -8.92
N LYS A 469 -11.92 -4.37 -9.68
CA LYS A 469 -13.02 -4.15 -10.62
C LYS A 469 -14.36 -3.99 -9.91
N ILE A 470 -14.56 -4.70 -8.79
CA ILE A 470 -15.74 -4.52 -7.93
C ILE A 470 -15.79 -3.08 -7.40
N ALA A 471 -14.69 -2.61 -6.82
CA ALA A 471 -14.60 -1.23 -6.32
C ALA A 471 -14.87 -0.21 -7.43
N LEU A 472 -14.27 -0.41 -8.61
CA LEU A 472 -14.47 0.48 -9.76
C LEU A 472 -15.93 0.50 -10.23
N GLY A 473 -16.56 -0.68 -10.35
CA GLY A 473 -17.97 -0.79 -10.78
C GLY A 473 -18.93 -0.10 -9.81
N LEU A 474 -18.74 -0.26 -8.50
CA LEU A 474 -19.52 0.45 -7.49
C LEU A 474 -19.39 1.97 -7.62
N ILE A 475 -18.19 2.47 -7.79
CA ILE A 475 -17.90 3.90 -7.92
C ILE A 475 -18.49 4.47 -9.21
N GLU A 476 -18.34 3.78 -10.34
CA GLU A 476 -18.90 4.19 -11.63
C GLU A 476 -20.43 4.16 -11.61
N GLY A 477 -21.04 3.18 -10.94
CA GLY A 477 -22.48 3.14 -10.70
C GLY A 477 -22.99 4.38 -9.93
N ILE A 478 -22.33 4.74 -8.85
CA ILE A 478 -22.63 5.96 -8.06
C ILE A 478 -22.49 7.23 -8.91
N LEU A 479 -21.43 7.31 -9.72
CA LEU A 479 -21.22 8.44 -10.64
C LEU A 479 -22.33 8.51 -11.69
N THR A 480 -22.71 7.38 -12.28
CA THR A 480 -23.80 7.30 -13.26
C THR A 480 -25.12 7.78 -12.65
N GLU A 481 -25.43 7.42 -11.42
CA GLU A 481 -26.61 7.93 -10.71
C GLU A 481 -26.55 9.43 -10.46
N ALA A 482 -25.36 9.95 -10.17
CA ALA A 482 -25.17 11.37 -9.84
C ALA A 482 -25.27 12.28 -11.06
N ILE A 483 -24.65 11.90 -12.19
CA ILE A 483 -24.55 12.75 -13.38
C ILE A 483 -25.37 12.25 -14.58
N GLY A 484 -25.90 11.03 -14.54
CA GLY A 484 -26.65 10.39 -15.63
C GLY A 484 -25.77 9.93 -16.79
N LEU A 485 -26.35 9.17 -17.71
CA LEU A 485 -25.70 8.78 -18.97
C LEU A 485 -25.99 9.79 -20.06
N PRO A 486 -25.05 10.04 -21.01
CA PRO A 486 -25.25 10.97 -22.10
C PRO A 486 -26.44 10.54 -22.98
N GLY A 487 -27.34 11.48 -23.29
CA GLY A 487 -28.46 11.26 -24.18
C GLY A 487 -28.05 11.24 -25.66
N GLU A 488 -28.99 10.85 -26.55
CA GLU A 488 -28.72 10.83 -27.99
C GLU A 488 -28.47 12.22 -28.58
N ARG A 489 -29.12 13.26 -28.04
CA ARG A 489 -29.12 14.62 -28.60
C ARG A 489 -28.41 15.64 -27.73
N GLU A 490 -28.28 15.36 -26.44
CA GLU A 490 -27.71 16.25 -25.45
C GLU A 490 -26.80 15.49 -24.50
N MET A 491 -25.75 16.16 -24.08
CA MET A 491 -24.82 15.66 -23.06
C MET A 491 -24.31 16.82 -22.21
N SER A 492 -23.84 16.51 -21.03
CA SER A 492 -23.08 17.42 -20.19
C SER A 492 -21.64 16.93 -20.04
N VAL A 493 -20.70 17.87 -20.01
CA VAL A 493 -19.31 17.58 -19.63
C VAL A 493 -19.07 18.17 -18.24
N TRP A 494 -18.70 17.32 -17.32
CA TRP A 494 -18.49 17.65 -15.91
C TRP A 494 -17.02 17.82 -15.59
N ASN A 495 -16.68 18.91 -14.94
CA ASN A 495 -15.37 19.15 -14.35
C ASN A 495 -15.39 18.72 -12.89
N PRO A 496 -14.67 17.65 -12.49
CA PRO A 496 -14.60 17.22 -11.10
C PRO A 496 -13.68 18.09 -10.24
N LEU A 497 -12.86 18.96 -10.86
CA LEU A 497 -11.89 19.78 -10.16
C LEU A 497 -12.55 20.96 -9.46
N PRO A 498 -12.10 21.36 -8.27
CA PRO A 498 -12.67 22.49 -7.52
C PRO A 498 -12.23 23.86 -8.05
N PHE A 499 -11.82 23.95 -9.30
CA PHE A 499 -11.46 25.18 -10.02
C PHE A 499 -11.86 25.04 -11.48
N ALA A 500 -12.06 26.19 -12.15
CA ALA A 500 -12.39 26.20 -13.56
C ALA A 500 -11.24 25.59 -14.40
N LEU A 501 -11.61 24.78 -15.37
CA LEU A 501 -10.68 24.16 -16.32
C LEU A 501 -10.84 24.84 -17.67
N HIS A 502 -9.72 25.24 -18.27
CA HIS A 502 -9.67 25.71 -19.66
C HIS A 502 -8.63 24.86 -20.41
N ALA A 503 -9.10 23.84 -21.12
CA ALA A 503 -8.24 22.89 -21.82
C ALA A 503 -8.98 22.20 -22.96
N PRO A 504 -8.29 21.64 -23.92
CA PRO A 504 -8.87 20.68 -24.85
C PRO A 504 -9.50 19.51 -24.08
N LEU A 505 -10.70 19.10 -24.48
CA LEU A 505 -11.40 18.02 -23.81
C LEU A 505 -11.16 16.70 -24.55
N ARG A 506 -10.67 15.68 -23.86
CA ARG A 506 -10.60 14.32 -24.37
C ARG A 506 -11.80 13.54 -23.85
N LEU A 507 -12.73 13.25 -24.74
CA LEU A 507 -14.01 12.65 -24.44
C LEU A 507 -14.05 11.18 -24.92
N PRO A 508 -14.86 10.32 -24.31
CA PRO A 508 -15.01 8.94 -24.75
C PRO A 508 -15.48 8.82 -26.19
N GLU A 509 -15.18 7.69 -26.83
CA GLU A 509 -15.66 7.33 -28.15
C GLU A 509 -17.16 7.57 -28.30
N GLY A 510 -17.60 8.00 -29.47
CA GLY A 510 -18.99 8.33 -29.76
C GLY A 510 -19.53 9.59 -29.10
N THR A 511 -18.71 10.35 -28.38
CA THR A 511 -19.13 11.58 -27.66
C THR A 511 -18.62 12.83 -28.38
N VAL A 512 -19.42 13.36 -29.32
CA VAL A 512 -19.05 14.51 -30.18
C VAL A 512 -19.88 15.73 -29.83
N PRO A 513 -19.28 16.80 -29.21
CA PRO A 513 -20.02 18.02 -28.91
C PRO A 513 -20.23 18.88 -30.16
N ALA A 514 -21.47 19.41 -30.34
CA ALA A 514 -21.77 20.34 -31.39
C ALA A 514 -21.18 21.73 -31.12
N GLY A 515 -20.83 22.43 -32.21
CA GLY A 515 -20.37 23.83 -32.14
C GLY A 515 -18.90 23.98 -31.72
N MET A 516 -18.16 22.87 -31.65
CA MET A 516 -16.73 22.84 -31.39
C MET A 516 -15.98 22.15 -32.52
N LYS A 517 -14.72 22.53 -32.73
CA LYS A 517 -13.82 21.71 -33.55
C LYS A 517 -13.54 20.41 -32.82
N THR A 518 -13.59 19.32 -33.55
CA THR A 518 -13.34 18.00 -32.99
C THR A 518 -12.38 17.19 -33.86
N GLN A 519 -11.61 16.30 -33.22
CA GLN A 519 -10.75 15.33 -33.90
C GLN A 519 -10.92 13.97 -33.23
N ARG A 520 -11.15 12.93 -34.02
CA ARG A 520 -11.07 11.56 -33.53
C ARG A 520 -9.59 11.17 -33.44
N LEU A 521 -9.21 10.62 -32.31
CA LEU A 521 -7.87 10.14 -32.04
C LEU A 521 -7.75 8.63 -32.32
N GLU A 522 -6.53 8.15 -32.46
CA GLU A 522 -6.18 6.77 -32.76
C GLU A 522 -6.56 5.74 -31.68
N ASP A 523 -6.87 6.20 -30.48
CA ASP A 523 -7.42 5.34 -29.39
C ASP A 523 -8.95 5.33 -29.36
N GLY A 524 -9.60 5.94 -30.35
CA GLY A 524 -11.06 6.06 -30.46
C GLY A 524 -11.66 7.25 -29.72
N SER A 525 -10.93 7.91 -28.82
CA SER A 525 -11.44 9.08 -28.10
C SER A 525 -11.64 10.28 -29.03
N VAL A 526 -12.46 11.25 -28.61
CA VAL A 526 -12.72 12.49 -29.33
C VAL A 526 -12.06 13.66 -28.62
N LEU A 527 -11.14 14.33 -29.30
CA LEU A 527 -10.51 15.57 -28.84
C LEU A 527 -11.33 16.77 -29.32
N THR A 528 -11.52 17.77 -28.46
CA THR A 528 -12.13 19.05 -28.80
C THR A 528 -11.09 20.17 -28.74
N GLU A 529 -11.38 21.32 -29.37
CA GLU A 529 -10.67 22.56 -29.03
C GLU A 529 -10.88 22.91 -27.57
N ALA A 530 -10.04 23.81 -27.03
CA ALA A 530 -10.12 24.19 -25.62
C ALA A 530 -11.50 24.74 -25.24
N ALA A 531 -12.03 24.23 -24.16
CA ALA A 531 -13.31 24.63 -23.59
C ALA A 531 -13.14 25.05 -22.13
N GLU A 532 -13.91 26.05 -21.73
CA GLU A 532 -14.03 26.43 -20.34
C GLU A 532 -15.10 25.56 -19.66
N LEU A 533 -14.70 24.83 -18.61
CA LEU A 533 -15.60 24.10 -17.75
C LEU A 533 -15.60 24.73 -16.35
N PRO A 534 -16.78 24.99 -15.77
CA PRO A 534 -16.88 25.59 -14.44
C PRO A 534 -16.38 24.63 -13.35
N SER A 535 -15.92 25.17 -12.23
CA SER A 535 -15.37 24.43 -11.09
C SER A 535 -16.40 23.52 -10.43
N CYS A 536 -16.04 22.26 -10.15
CA CYS A 536 -16.95 21.22 -9.64
C CYS A 536 -18.34 21.37 -10.28
N GLY A 537 -18.41 21.35 -11.60
CA GLY A 537 -19.62 21.76 -12.31
C GLY A 537 -19.72 21.13 -13.69
N TYR A 538 -20.67 21.61 -14.44
CA TYR A 538 -20.90 21.09 -15.79
C TYR A 538 -21.16 22.19 -16.81
N ARG A 539 -20.96 21.84 -18.08
CA ARG A 539 -21.41 22.57 -19.25
C ARG A 539 -22.14 21.62 -20.20
N ASN A 540 -23.31 22.04 -20.70
CA ASN A 540 -24.11 21.27 -21.64
C ASN A 540 -23.68 21.54 -23.08
N PHE A 541 -23.74 20.49 -23.87
CA PHE A 541 -23.46 20.49 -25.30
C PHE A 541 -24.56 19.69 -26.03
N PRO A 542 -25.08 20.22 -27.17
CA PRO A 542 -25.78 19.35 -28.09
C PRO A 542 -24.81 18.27 -28.61
N ARG A 543 -25.28 17.05 -28.83
CA ARG A 543 -24.49 15.92 -29.28
C ARG A 543 -24.65 15.69 -30.76
N LEU A 544 -23.55 15.53 -31.46
CA LEU A 544 -23.48 15.15 -32.88
C LEU A 544 -23.27 13.63 -33.03
N SER A 545 -23.42 13.16 -34.25
CA SER A 545 -23.05 11.78 -34.59
C SER A 545 -21.53 11.60 -34.56
N GLU A 546 -21.09 10.41 -34.29
CA GLU A 546 -19.66 10.05 -34.28
C GLU A 546 -18.95 10.32 -35.62
N ARG A 547 -19.67 10.24 -36.73
CA ARG A 547 -19.15 10.50 -38.08
C ARG A 547 -18.77 11.97 -38.31
N ASP A 548 -19.20 12.87 -37.43
CA ASP A 548 -18.91 14.30 -37.55
C ASP A 548 -17.53 14.68 -36.99
N ALA A 549 -16.87 13.81 -36.21
CA ALA A 549 -15.49 14.00 -35.78
C ALA A 549 -14.51 13.64 -36.91
N LYS A 550 -13.61 14.57 -37.24
CA LYS A 550 -12.61 14.38 -38.29
C LYS A 550 -11.46 13.54 -37.73
N GLU A 551 -10.93 12.62 -38.53
CA GLU A 551 -9.68 11.93 -38.26
C GLU A 551 -8.48 12.81 -38.70
N GLY A 552 -7.29 12.54 -38.21
CA GLY A 552 -6.06 13.13 -38.67
C GLY A 552 -5.68 12.57 -40.04
N ASP A 553 -5.14 13.41 -40.92
CA ASP A 553 -4.63 12.98 -42.23
C ASP A 553 -3.26 12.29 -42.07
N ARG A 554 -3.08 11.14 -42.68
CA ARG A 554 -1.79 10.46 -42.70
C ARG A 554 -0.77 11.27 -43.50
N THR A 555 0.44 11.42 -42.94
CA THR A 555 1.55 12.10 -43.60
C THR A 555 2.82 11.27 -43.61
N ASP A 556 3.64 11.45 -44.65
CA ASP A 556 4.97 10.82 -44.71
C ASP A 556 6.10 11.84 -44.42
N GLU A 557 5.78 13.05 -43.98
CA GLU A 557 6.79 14.04 -43.57
C GLU A 557 7.61 13.53 -42.38
N GLU A 558 8.91 13.82 -42.40
CA GLU A 558 9.83 13.49 -41.29
C GLU A 558 9.94 14.62 -40.27
N LEU A 559 9.63 15.86 -40.70
CA LEU A 559 9.64 17.04 -39.85
C LEU A 559 8.21 17.52 -39.65
N ILE A 560 7.76 17.47 -38.39
CA ILE A 560 6.40 17.83 -37.99
C ILE A 560 6.47 19.01 -37.03
N GLU A 561 5.61 20.00 -37.25
CA GLU A 561 5.56 21.15 -36.36
C GLU A 561 4.19 21.34 -35.71
N THR A 562 4.21 21.61 -34.39
CA THR A 562 3.08 22.13 -33.65
C THR A 562 3.42 23.53 -33.10
N PRO A 563 2.54 24.29 -32.54
CA PRO A 563 2.86 25.55 -31.86
C PRO A 563 3.98 25.42 -30.81
N PHE A 564 4.07 24.29 -30.14
CA PHE A 564 4.98 24.06 -29.01
C PHE A 564 6.21 23.25 -29.37
N TYR A 565 6.13 22.39 -30.39
CA TYR A 565 7.17 21.42 -30.68
C TYR A 565 7.57 21.39 -32.16
N ARG A 566 8.86 21.12 -32.38
CA ARG A 566 9.40 20.63 -33.64
C ARG A 566 9.82 19.18 -33.42
N ILE A 567 9.20 18.26 -34.16
CA ILE A 567 9.36 16.82 -33.97
C ILE A 567 10.00 16.23 -35.22
N CYS A 568 11.10 15.52 -35.04
CA CYS A 568 11.74 14.76 -36.13
C CYS A 568 11.46 13.27 -35.92
N VAL A 569 10.90 12.62 -36.95
CA VAL A 569 10.72 11.19 -37.00
C VAL A 569 11.69 10.55 -37.97
N ASN A 570 12.32 9.47 -37.55
CA ASN A 570 13.19 8.69 -38.44
C ASN A 570 12.41 7.53 -39.03
N ARG A 571 12.07 7.62 -40.31
CA ARG A 571 11.26 6.62 -41.04
C ARG A 571 11.96 5.29 -41.21
N ASP A 572 13.30 5.31 -41.36
CA ASP A 572 14.08 4.08 -41.51
C ASP A 572 14.14 3.29 -40.18
N ARG A 573 14.42 4.00 -39.10
CA ARG A 573 14.52 3.42 -37.76
C ARG A 573 13.17 3.25 -37.03
N LYS A 574 12.08 3.79 -37.59
CA LYS A 574 10.71 3.74 -37.05
C LYS A 574 10.62 4.30 -35.63
N LYS A 575 11.21 5.45 -35.37
CA LYS A 575 11.25 6.11 -34.08
C LYS A 575 11.09 7.63 -34.16
N ILE A 576 10.68 8.24 -33.04
CA ILE A 576 10.81 9.67 -32.82
C ILE A 576 12.28 9.92 -32.46
N GLU A 577 12.96 10.75 -33.23
CA GLU A 577 14.39 10.99 -33.08
C GLU A 577 14.69 12.26 -32.29
N SER A 578 13.85 13.29 -32.38
CA SER A 578 14.03 14.57 -31.72
C SER A 578 12.69 15.20 -31.38
N ILE A 579 12.61 15.84 -30.25
CA ILE A 579 11.49 16.72 -29.83
C ILE A 579 12.10 18.01 -29.30
N LEU A 580 12.15 19.03 -30.12
CA LEU A 580 12.59 20.37 -29.73
C LEU A 580 11.41 21.16 -29.16
N GLU A 581 11.47 21.54 -27.90
CA GLU A 581 10.51 22.48 -27.31
C GLU A 581 10.81 23.91 -27.76
N LYS A 582 9.85 24.54 -28.45
CA LYS A 582 10.10 25.80 -29.18
C LYS A 582 10.23 27.03 -28.28
N THR A 583 9.62 27.04 -27.12
CA THR A 583 9.64 28.21 -26.20
C THR A 583 11.03 28.40 -25.61
N THR A 584 11.65 27.30 -25.17
CA THR A 584 12.97 27.32 -24.54
C THR A 584 14.11 26.98 -25.52
N GLY A 585 13.79 26.43 -26.70
CA GLY A 585 14.75 25.92 -27.64
C GLY A 585 15.50 24.67 -27.19
N ARG A 586 14.93 23.89 -26.24
CA ARG A 586 15.57 22.72 -25.63
C ARG A 586 15.14 21.43 -26.35
N GLU A 587 16.12 20.57 -26.60
CA GLU A 587 15.89 19.19 -26.99
C GLU A 587 15.45 18.40 -25.75
N LEU A 588 14.38 17.62 -25.88
CA LEU A 588 13.83 16.82 -24.80
C LEU A 588 14.40 15.40 -24.73
N LEU A 589 14.92 14.89 -25.86
CA LEU A 589 15.38 13.51 -25.97
C LEU A 589 16.91 13.44 -26.02
N ASP A 590 17.47 12.49 -25.31
CA ASP A 590 18.87 12.11 -25.43
C ASP A 590 19.04 11.30 -26.72
N GLN A 591 19.57 11.94 -27.75
CA GLN A 591 19.78 11.36 -29.08
C GLN A 591 20.90 10.31 -29.09
N ASP A 592 21.80 10.33 -28.09
CA ASP A 592 22.89 9.36 -27.94
C ASP A 592 22.43 8.13 -27.13
N SER A 593 21.20 8.13 -26.58
CA SER A 593 20.63 7.00 -25.87
C SER A 593 20.44 5.78 -26.76
N GLU A 594 20.73 4.60 -26.21
CA GLU A 594 20.42 3.33 -26.86
C GLU A 594 18.90 3.08 -26.95
N PHE A 595 18.10 3.76 -26.12
CA PHE A 595 16.65 3.63 -26.07
C PHE A 595 15.97 4.70 -26.91
N SER A 596 14.80 4.37 -27.45
CA SER A 596 13.90 5.31 -28.10
C SER A 596 12.74 5.69 -27.20
N LEU A 597 12.11 6.84 -27.43
CA LEU A 597 10.95 7.28 -26.66
C LEU A 597 9.78 6.29 -26.76
N GLY A 598 9.28 5.82 -25.61
CA GLY A 598 8.20 4.84 -25.50
C GLY A 598 8.58 3.46 -26.03
N GLU A 599 9.86 3.17 -26.18
CA GLU A 599 10.33 1.86 -26.61
C GLU A 599 10.12 0.82 -25.51
N CYS A 600 9.52 -0.30 -25.91
CA CYS A 600 9.40 -1.46 -25.04
C CYS A 600 10.76 -2.13 -24.91
N VAL A 601 11.16 -2.43 -23.68
CA VAL A 601 12.38 -3.15 -23.35
C VAL A 601 12.00 -4.38 -22.52
N TYR A 602 12.22 -5.56 -23.08
CA TYR A 602 12.06 -6.81 -22.36
C TYR A 602 13.37 -7.17 -21.65
N VAL A 603 13.28 -7.36 -20.35
CA VAL A 603 14.45 -7.64 -19.51
C VAL A 603 14.26 -8.95 -18.78
N HIS A 604 15.21 -9.84 -18.87
CA HIS A 604 15.17 -11.10 -18.14
C HIS A 604 16.52 -11.45 -17.51
N ALA A 605 16.48 -12.04 -16.34
CA ALA A 605 17.65 -12.50 -15.63
C ALA A 605 17.31 -13.71 -14.74
N GLU A 606 18.28 -14.57 -14.45
CA GLU A 606 18.10 -15.66 -13.51
C GLU A 606 17.80 -15.12 -12.09
N CYS A 607 16.92 -15.81 -11.38
CA CYS A 607 16.60 -15.50 -9.97
C CYS A 607 17.75 -15.88 -9.04
N LYS A 608 18.82 -15.12 -9.05
CA LYS A 608 20.00 -15.28 -8.17
C LYS A 608 20.62 -13.92 -7.87
N ASP A 609 21.51 -13.87 -6.90
CA ASP A 609 22.23 -12.65 -6.57
C ASP A 609 23.11 -12.20 -7.74
N ARG A 610 22.92 -10.92 -8.16
CA ARG A 610 23.67 -10.24 -9.24
C ARG A 610 23.82 -11.08 -10.53
N PRO A 611 22.72 -11.52 -11.13
CA PRO A 611 22.79 -12.28 -12.38
C PRO A 611 23.18 -11.36 -13.53
N PRO A 612 23.75 -11.90 -14.62
CA PRO A 612 23.82 -11.17 -15.85
C PRO A 612 22.40 -10.87 -16.36
N VAL A 613 22.16 -9.62 -16.70
CA VAL A 613 20.87 -9.14 -17.21
C VAL A 613 20.91 -9.12 -18.72
N THR A 614 19.90 -9.70 -19.36
CA THR A 614 19.71 -9.64 -20.81
C THR A 614 18.58 -8.67 -21.13
N MET A 615 18.82 -7.75 -22.07
CA MET A 615 17.83 -6.82 -22.60
C MET A 615 17.54 -7.18 -24.04
N GLU A 616 16.25 -7.24 -24.38
CA GLU A 616 15.78 -7.53 -25.73
C GLU A 616 14.87 -6.39 -26.20
N PHE A 617 14.91 -6.11 -27.49
CA PHE A 617 14.17 -5.04 -28.10
C PHE A 617 13.22 -5.57 -29.17
N PRO A 618 12.03 -4.99 -29.32
CA PRO A 618 11.06 -5.43 -30.30
C PRO A 618 11.59 -5.36 -31.73
N SER A 619 11.28 -6.40 -32.48
CA SER A 619 11.43 -6.46 -33.94
C SER A 619 10.17 -5.97 -34.66
N ARG A 620 10.18 -5.96 -35.99
CA ARG A 620 9.02 -5.66 -36.84
C ARG A 620 8.30 -4.37 -36.45
N ARG A 621 9.01 -3.25 -36.51
CA ARG A 621 8.50 -1.94 -36.15
C ARG A 621 7.78 -1.26 -37.29
N SER A 622 6.69 -0.53 -36.98
CA SER A 622 6.07 0.45 -37.87
C SER A 622 6.01 1.82 -37.19
N LEU A 623 5.87 2.88 -38.00
CA LEU A 623 5.64 4.24 -37.53
C LEU A 623 4.69 4.94 -38.51
N THR A 624 3.59 5.44 -37.99
CA THR A 624 2.59 6.21 -38.72
C THR A 624 2.38 7.57 -38.04
N VAL A 625 2.24 8.61 -38.85
CA VAL A 625 1.97 9.98 -38.35
C VAL A 625 0.64 10.44 -38.91
N PHE A 626 -0.21 10.95 -38.03
CA PHE A 626 -1.51 11.54 -38.34
C PHE A 626 -1.51 13.02 -37.96
N CYS A 627 -1.78 13.89 -38.90
CA CYS A 627 -1.84 15.33 -38.68
C CYS A 627 -3.29 15.80 -38.70
N GLY A 628 -3.82 16.14 -37.56
CA GLY A 628 -5.17 16.64 -37.39
C GLY A 628 -5.23 18.14 -37.07
N PRO A 629 -6.43 18.70 -37.04
CA PRO A 629 -6.65 20.11 -36.75
C PRO A 629 -6.35 20.51 -35.31
N LEU A 630 -6.43 19.57 -34.34
CA LEU A 630 -6.25 19.82 -32.91
C LEU A 630 -5.02 19.13 -32.35
N ALA A 631 -4.59 18.03 -32.91
CA ALA A 631 -3.41 17.30 -32.48
C ALA A 631 -2.71 16.60 -33.64
N VAL A 632 -1.41 16.33 -33.44
CA VAL A 632 -0.64 15.38 -34.23
C VAL A 632 -0.48 14.12 -33.41
N GLU A 633 -0.73 12.97 -34.02
CA GLU A 633 -0.49 11.66 -33.38
C GLU A 633 0.62 10.91 -34.11
N ILE A 634 1.53 10.36 -33.38
CA ILE A 634 2.58 9.47 -33.85
C ILE A 634 2.34 8.11 -33.20
N VAL A 635 2.06 7.12 -34.04
CA VAL A 635 1.77 5.76 -33.63
C VAL A 635 2.95 4.87 -34.00
N THR A 636 3.50 4.18 -33.04
CA THR A 636 4.49 3.12 -33.27
C THR A 636 3.90 1.77 -32.87
N GLU A 637 4.12 0.78 -33.72
CA GLU A 637 3.75 -0.61 -33.45
C GLU A 637 4.99 -1.48 -33.57
N ALA A 638 5.10 -2.45 -32.68
CA ALA A 638 6.23 -3.35 -32.64
C ALA A 638 5.80 -4.75 -32.16
N PHE A 639 6.64 -5.74 -32.40
CA PHE A 639 6.41 -7.09 -31.91
C PHE A 639 7.65 -7.57 -31.17
N GLU A 640 7.46 -7.99 -29.90
CA GLU A 640 8.51 -8.60 -29.09
C GLU A 640 8.45 -10.11 -29.21
N GLU A 641 9.46 -10.71 -29.87
CA GLU A 641 9.43 -12.13 -30.26
C GLU A 641 9.58 -13.09 -29.09
N GLN A 642 10.35 -12.71 -28.05
CA GLN A 642 10.64 -13.59 -26.90
C GLN A 642 9.41 -13.87 -26.03
N ILE A 643 8.55 -12.86 -25.92
CA ILE A 643 7.33 -12.99 -25.10
C ILE A 643 6.05 -13.04 -25.96
N GLY A 644 6.18 -12.90 -27.30
CA GLY A 644 5.05 -12.93 -28.21
C GLY A 644 4.14 -11.71 -28.14
N ALA A 645 4.65 -10.57 -27.63
CA ALA A 645 3.85 -9.39 -27.35
C ALA A 645 3.70 -8.45 -28.56
N ASN A 646 2.46 -8.04 -28.83
CA ASN A 646 2.19 -6.88 -29.67
C ASN A 646 2.27 -5.62 -28.80
N ILE A 647 3.10 -4.68 -29.23
CA ILE A 647 3.35 -3.42 -28.54
C ILE A 647 2.78 -2.28 -29.38
N ARG A 648 2.05 -1.36 -28.76
CA ARG A 648 1.57 -0.14 -29.42
C ARG A 648 1.81 1.07 -28.55
N SER A 649 2.38 2.13 -29.12
CA SER A 649 2.61 3.42 -28.45
C SER A 649 2.02 4.54 -29.30
N ILE A 650 1.19 5.39 -28.71
CA ILE A 650 0.56 6.55 -29.35
C ILE A 650 1.04 7.78 -28.60
N PHE A 651 1.64 8.72 -29.31
CA PHE A 651 2.07 10.02 -28.81
C PHE A 651 1.18 11.10 -29.39
N THR A 652 0.42 11.80 -28.56
CA THR A 652 -0.49 12.88 -28.95
C THR A 652 0.10 14.23 -28.59
N PHE A 653 0.46 15.02 -29.62
CA PHE A 653 0.99 16.37 -29.49
C PHE A 653 -0.11 17.38 -29.78
N TYR A 654 -0.60 18.04 -28.75
CA TYR A 654 -1.67 19.01 -28.88
C TYR A 654 -1.24 20.31 -29.56
N ARG A 655 -2.19 20.99 -30.21
CA ARG A 655 -1.96 22.30 -30.79
C ARG A 655 -2.30 23.46 -29.87
N GLU A 656 -3.03 23.18 -28.79
CA GLU A 656 -3.51 24.20 -27.85
C GLU A 656 -2.91 24.08 -26.45
N GLU A 657 -2.22 23.00 -26.15
CA GLU A 657 -1.51 22.83 -24.87
C GLU A 657 -0.11 22.17 -25.05
N LYS A 658 0.74 22.41 -24.05
CA LYS A 658 2.15 21.94 -24.07
C LYS A 658 2.32 20.48 -23.64
N THR A 659 1.34 19.88 -23.05
CA THR A 659 1.38 18.46 -22.65
C THR A 659 1.48 17.57 -23.88
N ILE A 660 2.25 16.47 -23.74
CA ILE A 660 2.28 15.36 -24.69
C ILE A 660 1.63 14.18 -24.00
N ASP A 661 0.48 13.71 -24.48
CA ASP A 661 -0.11 12.47 -23.95
C ASP A 661 0.52 11.25 -24.61
N VAL A 662 0.70 10.20 -23.82
CA VAL A 662 1.29 8.94 -24.28
C VAL A 662 0.37 7.79 -23.84
N HIS A 663 -0.07 7.00 -24.81
CA HIS A 663 -0.81 5.77 -24.57
C HIS A 663 0.06 4.59 -24.98
N LEU A 664 0.48 3.78 -24.00
CA LEU A 664 1.28 2.58 -24.21
C LEU A 664 0.43 1.35 -23.95
N SER A 665 0.59 0.33 -24.78
CA SER A 665 -0.07 -0.95 -24.57
C SER A 665 0.79 -2.12 -25.01
N PHE A 666 0.58 -3.25 -24.36
CA PHE A 666 1.08 -4.55 -24.80
C PHE A 666 -0.04 -5.58 -24.71
N ALA A 667 -0.05 -6.51 -25.65
CA ALA A 667 -1.05 -7.58 -25.70
C ALA A 667 -0.41 -8.90 -26.16
N ASN A 668 -1.03 -10.02 -25.75
CA ASN A 668 -0.59 -11.38 -26.08
C ASN A 668 0.79 -11.75 -25.53
N ALA A 669 1.26 -11.11 -24.49
CA ALA A 669 2.57 -11.32 -23.87
C ALA A 669 2.66 -12.66 -23.11
N THR A 670 2.31 -13.77 -23.76
CA THR A 670 2.22 -15.09 -23.13
C THR A 670 3.56 -15.59 -22.58
N GLY A 671 4.67 -15.14 -23.16
CA GLY A 671 6.02 -15.47 -22.68
C GLY A 671 6.40 -14.78 -21.36
N LEU A 672 5.64 -13.75 -20.92
CA LEU A 672 5.76 -13.18 -19.57
C LEU A 672 5.19 -14.15 -18.52
N MET A 673 4.21 -14.97 -18.89
CA MET A 673 3.65 -15.96 -17.98
C MET A 673 4.78 -16.90 -17.53
N GLY A 674 5.19 -16.77 -16.28
CA GLY A 674 6.09 -17.71 -15.67
C GLY A 674 5.33 -18.99 -15.32
N ASP A 675 5.89 -20.15 -15.61
CA ASP A 675 5.46 -21.35 -14.92
C ASP A 675 6.07 -21.37 -13.51
N PHE A 676 5.59 -22.27 -12.67
CA PHE A 676 6.07 -22.46 -11.31
C PHE A 676 7.58 -22.78 -11.22
N TYR A 677 8.15 -23.30 -12.30
CA TYR A 677 9.54 -23.74 -12.39
C TYR A 677 10.44 -22.73 -13.13
N ASP A 678 9.86 -21.61 -13.60
CA ASP A 678 10.63 -20.61 -14.32
C ASP A 678 11.70 -19.99 -13.40
N ARG A 679 12.96 -20.14 -13.78
CA ARG A 679 14.10 -19.60 -13.03
C ARG A 679 14.37 -18.13 -13.33
N TYR A 680 13.64 -17.54 -14.27
CA TYR A 680 13.89 -16.18 -14.73
C TYR A 680 12.86 -15.20 -14.18
N LYS A 681 13.33 -14.09 -13.67
CA LYS A 681 12.50 -12.87 -13.52
C LYS A 681 12.46 -12.19 -14.87
N LYS A 682 11.25 -11.95 -15.37
CA LYS A 682 10.95 -11.36 -16.68
C LYS A 682 10.22 -10.06 -16.44
N ASN A 683 10.77 -8.97 -16.92
CA ASN A 683 10.23 -7.63 -16.73
C ASN A 683 10.02 -6.96 -18.08
N LEU A 684 8.99 -6.13 -18.16
CA LEU A 684 8.70 -5.28 -19.30
C LEU A 684 8.75 -3.82 -18.87
N PHE A 685 9.55 -3.04 -19.60
CA PHE A 685 9.69 -1.61 -19.39
C PHE A 685 9.31 -0.82 -20.63
N PHE A 686 8.94 0.46 -20.44
CA PHE A 686 8.88 1.43 -21.52
C PHE A 686 9.85 2.57 -21.20
N ALA A 687 10.72 2.88 -22.16
CA ALA A 687 11.81 3.84 -21.98
C ALA A 687 11.41 5.28 -22.31
N PHE A 688 11.87 6.22 -21.50
CA PHE A 688 11.75 7.66 -21.71
C PHE A 688 13.14 8.28 -21.58
N PRO A 689 13.95 8.29 -22.67
CA PRO A 689 15.31 8.79 -22.67
C PRO A 689 15.31 10.32 -22.72
N PHE A 690 14.94 10.96 -21.62
CA PHE A 690 14.93 12.42 -21.52
C PHE A 690 16.35 13.01 -21.48
N LEU A 691 16.50 14.27 -21.88
CA LEU A 691 17.74 15.02 -21.84
C LEU A 691 17.64 16.19 -20.87
N VAL A 692 18.23 16.03 -19.69
CA VAL A 692 18.40 17.09 -18.69
C VAL A 692 19.84 17.07 -18.20
N GLN A 693 20.53 18.20 -18.32
CA GLN A 693 21.92 18.32 -17.86
C GLN A 693 22.00 18.38 -16.33
N TYR A 694 22.92 17.64 -15.73
CA TYR A 694 23.09 17.54 -14.27
C TYR A 694 21.78 17.14 -13.56
N PRO A 695 21.19 16.02 -13.95
CA PRO A 695 19.85 15.64 -13.54
C PRO A 695 19.78 15.21 -12.05
N TYR A 696 18.63 15.47 -11.45
CA TYR A 696 18.16 14.76 -10.27
C TYR A 696 16.68 14.43 -10.46
N PHE A 697 16.19 13.48 -9.65
CA PHE A 697 14.82 13.00 -9.76
C PHE A 697 14.00 13.41 -8.52
N CYS A 698 12.73 13.73 -8.76
CA CYS A 698 11.74 13.92 -7.72
C CYS A 698 10.52 13.02 -7.99
N THR A 699 9.93 12.52 -6.92
CA THR A 699 8.79 11.60 -6.97
C THR A 699 7.67 12.11 -6.07
N GLU A 700 6.44 12.22 -6.59
CA GLU A 700 5.29 12.56 -5.74
C GLU A 700 4.82 11.31 -4.99
N LEU A 701 4.63 11.46 -3.68
CA LEU A 701 3.85 10.57 -2.84
C LEU A 701 2.46 11.19 -2.57
N ALA A 702 1.54 10.40 -2.03
CA ALA A 702 0.20 10.86 -1.70
C ALA A 702 0.15 12.01 -0.66
N GLY A 703 1.25 12.24 0.04
CA GLY A 703 1.39 13.24 1.11
C GLY A 703 2.74 13.94 1.15
N GLY A 704 3.45 14.05 0.03
CA GLY A 704 4.74 14.73 -0.03
C GLY A 704 5.43 14.58 -1.37
N ILE A 705 6.59 15.20 -1.49
CA ILE A 705 7.50 15.08 -2.63
C ILE A 705 8.83 14.57 -2.08
N VAL A 706 9.35 13.52 -2.69
CA VAL A 706 10.64 12.91 -2.38
C VAL A 706 11.68 13.42 -3.39
N ASP A 707 12.71 14.08 -2.91
CA ASP A 707 13.96 14.30 -3.65
C ASP A 707 14.82 13.04 -3.47
N GLU A 708 15.02 12.29 -4.54
CA GLU A 708 15.69 10.98 -4.51
C GLU A 708 17.14 11.03 -4.00
N ARG A 709 17.74 12.23 -3.91
CA ARG A 709 19.10 12.41 -3.40
C ARG A 709 19.19 12.38 -1.87
N ARG A 710 18.07 12.67 -1.15
CA ARG A 710 18.14 12.97 0.29
C ARG A 710 16.96 12.45 1.11
N ASP A 711 15.79 12.23 0.48
CA ASP A 711 14.56 11.96 1.20
C ASP A 711 14.19 10.46 1.20
N ARG A 712 15.17 9.59 0.94
CA ARG A 712 15.07 8.13 1.08
C ARG A 712 15.80 7.65 2.31
N MET A 713 15.17 6.79 3.09
CA MET A 713 15.84 6.11 4.21
C MET A 713 16.90 5.13 3.68
N PRO A 714 18.10 5.06 4.31
CA PRO A 714 19.24 4.31 3.77
C PRO A 714 19.12 2.79 3.85
N ILE A 715 17.99 2.25 4.32
CA ILE A 715 17.83 0.81 4.54
C ILE A 715 17.22 0.05 3.35
N ASN A 716 16.74 0.74 2.34
CA ASN A 716 15.97 0.12 1.28
C ASN A 716 16.76 -0.03 -0.01
N PRO A 717 16.54 -1.11 -0.79
CA PRO A 717 16.96 -1.13 -2.18
C PRO A 717 16.26 -0.02 -2.95
N HIS A 718 16.97 0.54 -3.90
CA HIS A 718 16.51 1.65 -4.72
C HIS A 718 16.42 1.27 -6.20
N ASP A 719 16.15 0.01 -6.49
CA ASP A 719 16.02 -0.45 -7.88
C ASP A 719 14.79 0.11 -8.58
N PHE A 720 13.72 0.44 -7.85
CA PHE A 720 12.57 1.17 -8.38
C PHE A 720 12.03 2.22 -7.40
N VAL A 721 11.22 3.13 -7.90
CA VAL A 721 10.47 4.11 -7.12
C VAL A 721 8.98 3.98 -7.37
N MET A 722 8.18 4.37 -6.39
CA MET A 722 6.73 4.47 -6.49
C MET A 722 6.33 5.94 -6.54
N ALA A 723 5.62 6.33 -7.59
CA ALA A 723 5.03 7.66 -7.71
C ALA A 723 3.51 7.60 -7.54
N HIS A 724 2.93 8.46 -6.71
CA HIS A 724 1.47 8.55 -6.62
C HIS A 724 0.86 9.00 -7.96
N SER A 725 1.41 10.02 -8.59
CA SER A 725 0.93 10.48 -9.89
C SER A 725 2.04 10.88 -10.87
N TRP A 726 3.17 11.40 -10.40
CA TRP A 726 4.25 11.83 -11.29
C TRP A 726 5.64 11.55 -10.72
N VAL A 727 6.57 11.43 -11.65
CA VAL A 727 8.01 11.47 -11.44
C VAL A 727 8.59 12.56 -12.34
N SER A 728 9.63 13.25 -11.90
CA SER A 728 10.35 14.24 -12.73
C SER A 728 11.84 13.96 -12.77
N VAL A 729 12.46 14.38 -13.85
CA VAL A 729 13.89 14.60 -13.97
C VAL A 729 14.11 16.09 -14.18
N GLU A 730 14.95 16.71 -13.35
CA GLU A 730 15.11 18.15 -13.34
C GLU A 730 16.50 18.58 -12.85
N ASN A 731 16.83 19.88 -13.00
CA ASN A 731 18.08 20.45 -12.52
C ASN A 731 17.89 21.79 -11.75
N GLY A 732 16.65 22.09 -11.36
CA GLY A 732 16.30 23.32 -10.67
C GLY A 732 16.02 24.52 -11.58
N GLN A 733 16.35 24.46 -12.86
CA GLN A 733 16.05 25.48 -13.86
C GLN A 733 15.09 24.98 -14.94
N PHE A 734 15.21 23.70 -15.25
CA PHE A 734 14.42 23.01 -16.25
C PHE A 734 14.20 21.57 -15.80
N GLY A 735 13.04 21.05 -16.14
CA GLY A 735 12.72 19.66 -15.89
C GLY A 735 11.69 19.10 -16.85
N ILE A 736 11.54 17.79 -16.81
CA ILE A 736 10.52 17.05 -17.55
C ILE A 736 9.78 16.18 -16.55
N GLY A 737 8.47 16.41 -16.42
CA GLY A 737 7.56 15.61 -15.61
C GLY A 737 6.94 14.50 -16.46
N LEU A 738 6.87 13.31 -15.89
CA LEU A 738 6.17 12.16 -16.44
C LEU A 738 5.05 11.77 -15.47
N PHE A 739 3.82 12.01 -15.88
CA PHE A 739 2.63 11.57 -15.16
C PHE A 739 2.26 10.14 -15.58
N SER A 740 1.82 9.31 -14.65
CA SER A 740 1.23 8.01 -14.93
C SER A 740 -0.09 7.83 -14.17
N ARG A 741 -1.15 7.59 -14.92
CA ARG A 741 -2.46 7.28 -14.34
C ARG A 741 -2.51 5.87 -13.79
N ASP A 742 -2.01 4.90 -14.55
CA ASP A 742 -2.33 3.49 -14.41
C ASP A 742 -1.25 2.72 -13.62
N MET A 743 0.03 2.98 -13.89
CA MET A 743 1.16 2.28 -13.26
C MET A 743 2.08 3.27 -12.53
N PRO A 744 2.30 3.09 -11.22
CA PRO A 744 3.12 4.02 -10.42
C PRO A 744 4.60 3.64 -10.32
N LEU A 745 5.05 2.56 -10.97
CA LEU A 745 6.39 2.01 -10.81
C LEU A 745 7.36 2.55 -11.86
N PHE A 746 8.51 3.05 -11.42
CA PHE A 746 9.54 3.57 -12.31
C PHE A 746 10.94 3.14 -11.88
N HIS A 747 11.81 2.92 -12.88
CA HIS A 747 13.25 2.91 -12.69
C HIS A 747 13.82 4.24 -13.17
N LEU A 748 14.83 4.76 -12.48
CA LEU A 748 15.40 6.09 -12.70
C LEU A 748 16.86 5.96 -13.12
N GLY A 749 17.27 6.73 -14.15
CA GLY A 749 18.63 6.76 -14.68
C GLY A 749 19.03 5.52 -15.48
N GLY A 750 18.47 4.38 -15.20
CA GLY A 750 18.75 3.08 -15.84
C GLY A 750 17.78 2.01 -15.39
N ILE A 751 17.87 0.82 -15.98
CA ILE A 751 17.13 -0.35 -15.52
C ILE A 751 18.00 -1.07 -14.48
N HIS A 752 17.58 -1.01 -13.22
CA HIS A 752 18.25 -1.65 -12.10
C HIS A 752 17.63 -3.02 -11.83
N TYR A 753 18.43 -4.00 -11.53
CA TYR A 753 17.95 -5.35 -11.28
C TYR A 753 18.62 -5.90 -10.02
N ASN A 754 17.81 -6.12 -8.98
CA ASN A 754 18.26 -6.76 -7.76
C ASN A 754 19.47 -6.04 -7.11
N GLU A 755 19.55 -4.73 -7.27
CA GLU A 755 20.58 -3.89 -6.68
C GLU A 755 20.22 -3.57 -5.23
N ILE A 756 20.99 -4.14 -4.30
CA ILE A 756 20.86 -3.89 -2.87
C ILE A 756 21.86 -2.77 -2.51
N SER A 757 21.64 -1.59 -3.04
CA SER A 757 22.42 -0.41 -2.71
C SER A 757 21.54 0.61 -2.00
N SER A 758 22.03 1.14 -0.89
CA SER A 758 21.41 2.29 -0.21
C SER A 758 21.57 3.61 -0.97
N ARG A 759 22.39 3.60 -2.01
CA ARG A 759 22.61 4.73 -2.90
C ARG A 759 22.62 4.25 -4.33
N VAL A 760 21.63 4.67 -5.11
CA VAL A 760 21.64 4.48 -6.55
C VAL A 760 22.48 5.58 -7.17
N ASP A 761 23.52 5.18 -7.88
CA ASP A 761 24.22 6.07 -8.79
C ASP A 761 23.47 6.04 -10.13
N TYR A 762 22.75 7.11 -10.42
CA TYR A 762 22.04 7.26 -11.69
C TYR A 762 22.99 7.51 -12.89
N GLY A 763 24.33 7.48 -12.68
CA GLY A 763 25.33 7.60 -13.73
C GLY A 763 25.28 8.90 -14.54
N GLY A 764 24.60 9.94 -14.03
CA GLY A 764 24.34 11.18 -14.76
C GLY A 764 23.28 11.04 -15.86
N SER A 765 22.66 9.88 -16.02
CA SER A 765 21.55 9.65 -16.96
C SER A 765 20.27 10.33 -16.48
N SER A 766 19.51 10.89 -17.40
CA SER A 766 18.19 11.50 -17.15
C SER A 766 17.02 10.65 -17.65
N ALA A 767 17.27 9.39 -17.99
CA ALA A 767 16.24 8.48 -18.48
C ALA A 767 15.30 8.03 -17.34
N ILE A 768 14.03 7.86 -17.69
CA ILE A 768 12.99 7.28 -16.84
C ILE A 768 12.43 6.05 -17.53
N PHE A 769 12.20 4.97 -16.81
CA PHE A 769 11.61 3.75 -17.33
C PHE A 769 10.35 3.41 -16.58
N LEU A 770 9.22 3.31 -17.27
CA LEU A 770 7.99 2.77 -16.70
C LEU A 770 8.16 1.26 -16.52
N TYR A 771 8.07 0.76 -15.30
CA TYR A 771 8.06 -0.66 -14.99
C TYR A 771 6.66 -1.22 -15.21
N ALA A 772 6.40 -1.72 -16.39
CA ALA A 772 5.06 -2.00 -16.91
C ALA A 772 4.51 -3.36 -16.49
N ALA A 773 5.33 -4.41 -16.55
CA ALA A 773 4.90 -5.76 -16.19
C ALA A 773 6.05 -6.64 -15.67
N SER A 774 5.71 -7.63 -14.84
CA SER A 774 6.64 -8.64 -14.32
C SER A 774 5.94 -9.97 -14.08
N ASN A 775 6.68 -11.07 -14.16
CA ASN A 775 6.21 -12.37 -13.71
C ASN A 775 6.57 -12.67 -12.24
N ARG A 776 7.38 -11.83 -11.60
CA ARG A 776 7.84 -12.01 -10.22
C ARG A 776 8.06 -10.67 -9.55
N SER A 777 7.82 -10.61 -8.25
CA SER A 777 8.28 -9.47 -7.44
C SER A 777 9.80 -9.51 -7.20
N ASN A 778 10.33 -8.48 -6.59
CA ASN A 778 11.72 -8.45 -6.11
C ASN A 778 12.01 -9.57 -5.10
N ASN A 779 11.00 -10.09 -4.44
CA ASN A 779 11.13 -11.33 -3.71
C ASN A 779 11.12 -12.51 -4.69
N LEU A 780 12.28 -12.96 -5.10
CA LEU A 780 12.50 -13.96 -6.15
C LEU A 780 11.89 -15.35 -5.90
N ASN A 781 11.35 -15.59 -4.72
CA ASN A 781 10.73 -16.86 -4.36
C ASN A 781 9.24 -16.94 -4.71
N TYR A 782 8.62 -15.82 -5.12
CA TYR A 782 7.19 -15.74 -5.35
C TYR A 782 6.88 -15.56 -6.83
N VAL A 783 5.99 -16.38 -7.33
CA VAL A 783 5.52 -16.40 -8.73
C VAL A 783 4.02 -16.19 -8.75
N THR A 784 3.55 -15.36 -9.64
CA THR A 784 2.12 -15.21 -9.93
C THR A 784 1.94 -15.22 -11.44
N PRO A 785 0.84 -15.76 -11.98
CA PRO A 785 0.55 -15.60 -13.40
C PRO A 785 0.50 -14.11 -13.72
N ALA A 786 1.44 -13.64 -14.55
CA ALA A 786 1.45 -12.28 -15.04
C ALA A 786 0.28 -12.06 -15.99
N ASP A 787 -0.29 -10.85 -16.00
CA ASP A 787 -1.25 -10.48 -17.04
C ASP A 787 -0.54 -10.42 -18.40
N CYS A 788 -1.19 -10.95 -19.43
CA CYS A 788 -0.63 -10.98 -20.79
C CYS A 788 -0.87 -9.69 -21.57
N HIS A 789 -1.50 -8.71 -20.96
CA HIS A 789 -1.82 -7.42 -21.56
C HIS A 789 -1.79 -6.32 -20.50
N GLY A 790 -1.62 -5.09 -20.96
CA GLY A 790 -1.64 -3.91 -20.12
C GLY A 790 -1.77 -2.65 -20.98
N GLU A 791 -2.44 -1.66 -20.42
CA GLU A 791 -2.61 -0.32 -21.01
C GLU A 791 -2.22 0.75 -20.00
N PHE A 792 -1.45 1.73 -20.46
CA PHE A 792 -0.92 2.79 -19.60
C PHE A 792 -1.12 4.15 -20.25
N ARG A 793 -1.79 5.04 -19.54
CA ARG A 793 -1.99 6.44 -19.93
C ARG A 793 -1.04 7.31 -19.13
N LEU A 794 -0.12 7.92 -19.86
CA LEU A 794 0.90 8.80 -19.33
C LEU A 794 0.77 10.18 -19.96
N SER A 795 1.41 11.17 -19.35
CA SER A 795 1.58 12.50 -19.96
C SER A 795 2.96 13.04 -19.65
N ILE A 796 3.54 13.76 -20.59
CA ILE A 796 4.86 14.39 -20.48
C ILE A 796 4.67 15.91 -20.48
N LEU A 797 5.33 16.59 -19.55
CA LEU A 797 5.35 18.05 -19.50
C LEU A 797 6.77 18.57 -19.27
N PRO A 798 7.40 19.22 -20.24
CA PRO A 798 8.59 20.01 -19.98
C PRO A 798 8.24 21.32 -19.27
N PHE A 799 8.99 21.67 -18.22
CA PHE A 799 8.73 22.84 -17.38
C PHE A 799 10.00 23.60 -17.03
N GLU A 800 9.85 24.88 -16.70
CA GLU A 800 10.91 25.73 -16.16
C GLU A 800 10.78 25.81 -14.63
N GLY A 801 11.89 25.90 -13.92
CA GLY A 801 11.94 25.92 -12.45
C GLY A 801 12.00 24.53 -11.85
N THR A 802 11.23 24.32 -10.78
CA THR A 802 11.18 23.08 -9.99
C THR A 802 9.80 22.42 -10.06
N SER A 803 9.79 21.10 -9.94
CA SER A 803 8.58 20.25 -10.07
C SER A 803 7.47 20.60 -9.06
N ASP A 804 7.85 20.95 -7.83
CA ASP A 804 6.92 21.30 -6.74
C ASP A 804 5.97 22.47 -7.07
N HIS A 805 6.38 23.36 -7.98
CA HIS A 805 5.56 24.47 -8.44
C HIS A 805 4.53 24.11 -9.50
N VAL A 806 4.91 23.23 -10.42
CA VAL A 806 4.19 23.01 -11.68
C VAL A 806 3.39 21.71 -11.64
N LEU A 807 4.06 20.62 -11.27
CA LEU A 807 3.51 19.28 -11.45
C LEU A 807 2.33 18.93 -10.54
N PRO A 808 2.22 19.40 -9.27
CA PRO A 808 1.08 19.06 -8.43
C PRO A 808 -0.27 19.49 -9.00
N ARG A 809 -0.35 20.68 -9.59
CA ARG A 809 -1.57 21.18 -10.24
C ARG A 809 -1.84 20.43 -11.56
N TRP A 810 -0.83 20.32 -12.41
CA TRP A 810 -0.93 19.63 -13.68
C TRP A 810 -1.33 18.16 -13.52
N SER A 811 -0.72 17.43 -12.57
CA SER A 811 -1.06 16.03 -12.32
C SER A 811 -2.49 15.86 -11.76
N TYR A 812 -2.97 16.81 -10.96
CA TYR A 812 -4.34 16.77 -10.44
C TYR A 812 -5.37 16.93 -11.58
N GLU A 813 -5.11 17.78 -12.56
CA GLU A 813 -5.93 17.92 -13.77
C GLU A 813 -5.96 16.62 -14.59
N ARG A 814 -4.86 15.84 -14.61
CA ARG A 814 -4.78 14.55 -15.31
C ARG A 814 -5.42 13.40 -14.53
N LEU A 815 -5.32 13.39 -13.21
CA LEU A 815 -5.99 12.39 -12.36
C LEU A 815 -7.50 12.49 -12.43
N CYS A 816 -8.03 13.72 -12.43
CA CYS A 816 -9.45 14.02 -12.38
C CYS A 816 -9.94 14.58 -13.74
N SER A 817 -9.86 13.75 -14.78
CA SER A 817 -10.32 14.13 -16.12
C SER A 817 -11.82 14.44 -16.15
N PRO A 818 -12.28 15.30 -17.08
CA PRO A 818 -13.71 15.57 -17.27
C PRO A 818 -14.53 14.30 -17.52
N LEU A 819 -15.73 14.28 -16.96
CA LEU A 819 -16.70 13.17 -17.09
C LEU A 819 -17.84 13.59 -18.01
N VAL A 820 -18.46 12.60 -18.68
CA VAL A 820 -19.59 12.83 -19.57
C VAL A 820 -20.86 12.28 -18.92
N GLY A 821 -21.92 13.09 -18.90
CA GLY A 821 -23.19 12.74 -18.29
C GLY A 821 -24.40 13.20 -19.12
N ALA A 822 -25.59 12.97 -18.57
CA ALA A 822 -26.84 13.44 -19.15
C ALA A 822 -26.90 14.96 -19.26
N GLY A 823 -27.65 15.49 -20.22
CA GLY A 823 -27.96 16.91 -20.28
C GLY A 823 -28.60 17.39 -18.98
N GLN A 824 -28.15 18.54 -18.49
CA GLN A 824 -28.56 19.11 -17.22
C GLN A 824 -29.38 20.41 -17.46
N GLU A 825 -30.01 20.89 -16.39
CA GLU A 825 -30.75 22.16 -16.47
C GLU A 825 -29.83 23.36 -16.69
N GLY A 826 -30.18 24.25 -17.62
CA GLY A 826 -29.39 25.44 -17.97
C GLY A 826 -28.21 25.12 -18.89
N THR A 827 -27.39 26.13 -19.19
CA THR A 827 -26.24 25.98 -20.11
C THR A 827 -25.01 25.44 -19.40
N GLN A 828 -24.73 25.97 -18.21
CA GLN A 828 -23.62 25.57 -17.36
C GLN A 828 -23.87 25.93 -15.91
N ARG A 829 -23.16 25.27 -14.99
CA ARG A 829 -23.25 25.54 -13.54
C ARG A 829 -21.95 25.17 -12.83
N SER A 830 -21.51 26.04 -11.89
CA SER A 830 -20.48 25.77 -10.91
C SER A 830 -21.09 25.48 -9.54
N PHE A 831 -20.56 24.49 -8.81
CA PHE A 831 -21.05 24.18 -7.47
C PHE A 831 -20.06 24.56 -6.38
N LEU A 832 -18.79 24.22 -6.54
CA LEU A 832 -17.75 24.44 -5.55
C LEU A 832 -16.56 25.13 -6.21
N SER A 833 -15.96 26.10 -5.54
CA SER A 833 -14.74 26.74 -6.04
C SER A 833 -13.69 26.86 -4.93
N LEU A 834 -12.50 26.36 -5.20
CA LEU A 834 -11.33 26.41 -4.34
C LEU A 834 -10.29 27.36 -4.96
N ASP A 835 -9.94 28.40 -4.21
CA ASP A 835 -8.86 29.32 -4.52
C ASP A 835 -7.71 29.06 -3.54
N GLY A 836 -6.59 28.61 -4.04
CA GLY A 836 -5.38 28.28 -3.27
C GLY A 836 -4.42 27.45 -4.12
N PRO A 837 -3.26 28.02 -4.48
CA PRO A 837 -2.28 27.28 -5.27
C PRO A 837 -1.85 26.00 -4.52
N GLY A 838 -1.71 24.91 -5.24
CA GLY A 838 -1.31 23.62 -4.67
C GLY A 838 -2.33 22.90 -3.79
N MET A 839 -3.53 23.45 -3.61
CA MET A 839 -4.56 22.77 -2.82
C MET A 839 -5.31 21.73 -3.65
N ARG A 840 -5.49 20.53 -3.10
CA ARG A 840 -6.36 19.46 -3.64
C ARG A 840 -7.57 19.25 -2.75
N LEU A 841 -8.73 19.01 -3.36
CA LEU A 841 -9.91 18.50 -2.68
C LEU A 841 -9.79 16.96 -2.64
N LEU A 842 -9.67 16.39 -1.45
CA LEU A 842 -9.55 14.94 -1.27
C LEU A 842 -10.92 14.29 -1.02
N CYS A 843 -11.85 14.95 -0.34
CA CYS A 843 -13.23 14.50 -0.23
C CYS A 843 -14.19 15.64 0.10
N MET A 844 -15.46 15.46 -0.27
CA MET A 844 -16.60 16.23 0.18
C MET A 844 -17.79 15.28 0.34
N LYS A 845 -18.24 15.08 1.58
CA LYS A 845 -19.26 14.08 1.91
C LYS A 845 -20.11 14.54 3.10
N PRO A 846 -21.23 13.87 3.40
CA PRO A 846 -21.89 14.07 4.69
C PRO A 846 -20.92 13.81 5.83
N ASP A 847 -21.04 14.59 6.92
CA ASP A 847 -20.31 14.28 8.12
C ASP A 847 -20.80 12.97 8.75
N ARG A 848 -20.06 12.46 9.73
CA ARG A 848 -20.34 11.18 10.38
C ARG A 848 -21.76 11.08 10.95
N ARG A 849 -22.36 12.21 11.37
CA ARG A 849 -23.72 12.25 11.94
C ARG A 849 -24.79 12.51 10.89
N GLN A 850 -24.40 12.77 9.64
CA GLN A 850 -25.26 13.19 8.55
C GLN A 850 -26.03 14.48 8.86
N GLU A 851 -25.51 15.29 9.79
CA GLU A 851 -26.06 16.59 10.19
C GLU A 851 -25.43 17.77 9.45
N GLY A 852 -24.21 17.54 8.92
CA GLY A 852 -23.41 18.50 8.18
C GLY A 852 -22.61 17.87 7.06
N ILE A 853 -21.63 18.63 6.59
CA ILE A 853 -20.75 18.26 5.50
C ILE A 853 -19.31 18.25 6.03
N PHE A 854 -18.61 17.16 5.77
CA PHE A 854 -17.18 17.05 5.96
C PHE A 854 -16.46 17.29 4.63
N LEU A 855 -15.41 18.09 4.67
CA LEU A 855 -14.59 18.41 3.51
C LEU A 855 -13.11 18.34 3.90
N ARG A 856 -12.31 17.65 3.10
CA ARG A 856 -10.86 17.51 3.29
C ARG A 856 -10.11 18.10 2.13
N LEU A 857 -9.22 19.03 2.44
CA LEU A 857 -8.24 19.60 1.52
C LEU A 857 -6.84 19.16 1.92
N TYR A 858 -5.93 19.16 0.97
CA TYR A 858 -4.51 18.87 1.20
C TYR A 858 -3.61 19.83 0.41
N GLU A 859 -2.57 20.35 1.05
CA GLU A 859 -1.55 21.17 0.42
C GLU A 859 -0.44 20.28 -0.16
N THR A 860 -0.12 20.45 -1.46
CA THR A 860 0.73 19.51 -2.22
C THR A 860 2.07 20.08 -2.70
N GLN A 861 2.34 21.36 -2.47
CA GLN A 861 3.56 22.04 -2.95
C GLN A 861 4.61 22.26 -1.86
N GLY A 862 4.32 21.86 -0.62
CA GLY A 862 5.20 22.10 0.51
C GLY A 862 5.29 23.56 0.93
N ARG A 863 4.19 24.33 0.80
CA ARG A 863 4.15 25.76 1.06
C ARG A 863 2.99 26.15 1.95
N ARG A 864 3.21 27.23 2.68
CA ARG A 864 2.10 27.83 3.44
C ARG A 864 1.19 28.60 2.51
N VAL A 865 -0.08 28.20 2.43
CA VAL A 865 -1.09 28.75 1.54
C VAL A 865 -2.19 29.44 2.34
N ARG A 866 -2.60 30.63 1.90
CA ARG A 866 -3.87 31.25 2.30
C ARG A 866 -4.84 31.02 1.17
N GLY A 867 -5.92 30.31 1.46
CA GLY A 867 -6.90 29.92 0.46
C GLY A 867 -8.31 30.30 0.85
N SER A 868 -9.22 30.14 -0.09
CA SER A 868 -10.65 30.27 0.16
C SER A 868 -11.45 29.23 -0.60
N LEU A 869 -12.54 28.78 0.02
CA LEU A 869 -13.50 27.84 -0.52
C LEU A 869 -14.85 28.54 -0.66
N THR A 870 -15.45 28.47 -1.84
CA THR A 870 -16.81 28.95 -2.07
C THR A 870 -17.74 27.76 -2.25
N LEU A 871 -18.72 27.64 -1.34
CA LEU A 871 -19.70 26.56 -1.32
C LEU A 871 -20.90 26.85 -2.26
N PRO A 872 -21.66 25.82 -2.67
CA PRO A 872 -22.91 26.02 -3.41
C PRO A 872 -24.05 26.59 -2.53
N PHE A 873 -23.89 26.54 -1.21
CA PHE A 873 -24.88 26.94 -0.20
C PHE A 873 -24.25 27.85 0.87
N GLU A 874 -25.07 28.49 1.68
CA GLU A 874 -24.62 29.26 2.83
C GLU A 874 -24.35 28.36 4.03
N ALA A 875 -23.27 28.64 4.77
CA ALA A 875 -22.90 27.95 5.99
C ALA A 875 -23.45 28.66 7.23
N GLU A 876 -23.94 27.89 8.19
CA GLU A 876 -24.35 28.35 9.53
C GLU A 876 -23.19 28.28 10.53
N ASP A 877 -22.37 27.22 10.43
CA ASP A 877 -21.18 26.99 11.24
C ASP A 877 -20.06 26.35 10.44
N VAL A 878 -18.81 26.70 10.72
CA VAL A 878 -17.63 26.14 10.09
C VAL A 878 -16.54 25.94 11.13
N ARG A 879 -16.06 24.68 11.27
CA ARG A 879 -15.02 24.31 12.23
C ARG A 879 -13.92 23.51 11.56
N LEU A 880 -12.71 23.62 12.10
CA LEU A 880 -11.64 22.67 11.80
C LEU A 880 -11.91 21.32 12.44
N ALA A 881 -11.45 20.28 11.79
CA ALA A 881 -11.53 18.90 12.27
C ALA A 881 -10.20 18.16 12.10
N ASP A 882 -10.06 17.05 12.79
CA ASP A 882 -9.02 16.06 12.53
C ASP A 882 -9.38 15.15 11.33
N ASN A 883 -8.50 14.23 11.02
CA ASN A 883 -8.75 13.26 9.93
C ASN A 883 -9.89 12.29 10.21
N LEU A 884 -10.35 12.17 11.46
CA LEU A 884 -11.49 11.36 11.88
C LEU A 884 -12.78 12.17 12.09
N GLU A 885 -12.85 13.38 11.53
CA GLU A 885 -14.02 14.26 11.59
C GLU A 885 -14.37 14.75 13.01
N GLN A 886 -13.40 14.71 13.96
CA GLN A 886 -13.63 15.29 15.27
C GLN A 886 -13.30 16.79 15.23
N PRO A 887 -14.15 17.67 15.77
CA PRO A 887 -13.85 19.10 15.82
C PRO A 887 -12.56 19.36 16.61
N VAL A 888 -11.66 20.17 16.03
CA VAL A 888 -10.42 20.61 16.68
C VAL A 888 -10.29 22.14 16.57
N GLY A 889 -9.94 22.79 17.66
CA GLY A 889 -9.71 24.23 17.68
C GLY A 889 -10.96 25.10 17.59
N GLU A 890 -10.75 26.35 17.16
CA GLU A 890 -11.77 27.39 17.08
C GLU A 890 -12.53 27.35 15.75
N ARG A 891 -13.66 28.09 15.69
CA ARG A 891 -14.41 28.34 14.46
C ARG A 891 -13.55 29.12 13.46
N LEU A 892 -13.66 28.77 12.19
CA LEU A 892 -13.04 29.50 11.11
C LEU A 892 -13.82 30.81 10.81
N VAL A 893 -13.18 31.70 10.08
CA VAL A 893 -13.80 32.90 9.56
C VAL A 893 -14.49 32.59 8.23
N TRP A 894 -15.79 32.80 8.15
CA TRP A 894 -16.55 32.67 6.90
C TRP A 894 -17.54 33.82 6.73
N GLN A 895 -17.96 34.03 5.50
CA GLN A 895 -18.98 35.01 5.14
C GLN A 895 -19.92 34.40 4.09
N GLY A 896 -21.15 34.08 4.52
CA GLY A 896 -22.13 33.44 3.68
C GLY A 896 -21.63 32.10 3.14
N ARG A 897 -21.30 32.05 1.87
CA ARG A 897 -20.83 30.88 1.15
C ARG A 897 -19.31 30.75 1.11
N LYS A 898 -18.56 31.80 1.50
CA LYS A 898 -17.11 31.85 1.37
C LYS A 898 -16.43 31.59 2.71
N ILE A 899 -15.57 30.56 2.74
CA ILE A 899 -14.74 30.15 3.88
C ILE A 899 -13.30 30.52 3.56
N SER A 900 -12.60 31.17 4.51
CA SER A 900 -11.17 31.44 4.40
C SER A 900 -10.40 30.49 5.30
N PHE A 901 -9.26 29.96 4.82
CA PHE A 901 -8.42 29.06 5.58
C PHE A 901 -6.93 29.33 5.33
N THR A 902 -6.10 28.73 6.15
CA THR A 902 -4.64 28.64 5.95
C THR A 902 -4.25 27.19 5.99
N ALA A 903 -3.44 26.75 5.04
CA ALA A 903 -2.80 25.45 5.02
C ALA A 903 -1.30 25.61 5.27
N ASP A 904 -0.73 24.81 6.15
CA ASP A 904 0.71 24.67 6.30
C ASP A 904 1.28 23.72 5.21
N PRO A 905 2.60 23.71 4.97
CA PRO A 905 3.22 22.81 3.99
C PRO A 905 2.80 21.34 4.20
N PHE A 906 2.44 20.63 3.13
CA PHE A 906 2.06 19.21 3.15
C PHE A 906 1.09 18.83 4.27
N SER A 907 0.07 19.65 4.49
CA SER A 907 -0.88 19.48 5.61
C SER A 907 -2.31 19.36 5.15
N TYR A 908 -3.10 18.65 5.94
CA TYR A 908 -4.55 18.56 5.80
C TYR A 908 -5.24 19.83 6.32
N VAL A 909 -6.32 20.23 5.64
CA VAL A 909 -7.31 21.19 6.15
C VAL A 909 -8.67 20.50 6.09
N ASN A 910 -9.13 20.04 7.22
CA ASN A 910 -10.41 19.36 7.36
C ASN A 910 -11.46 20.34 7.90
N LEU A 911 -12.62 20.38 7.27
CA LEU A 911 -13.70 21.30 7.59
C LEU A 911 -14.97 20.51 7.91
N LEU A 912 -15.57 20.81 9.06
CA LEU A 912 -16.94 20.48 9.39
C LEU A 912 -17.81 21.71 9.10
N ILE A 913 -18.78 21.55 8.22
CA ILE A 913 -19.63 22.63 7.73
C ILE A 913 -21.08 22.30 8.03
N LYS A 914 -21.74 23.12 8.84
CA LYS A 914 -23.18 23.05 9.02
C LYS A 914 -23.83 23.97 7.97
N PRO A 915 -24.62 23.42 7.02
CA PRO A 915 -25.35 24.26 6.07
C PRO A 915 -26.50 24.99 6.76
N SER A 916 -26.91 26.14 6.22
CA SER A 916 -28.00 26.97 6.74
C SER A 916 -29.42 26.47 6.40
N TRP A 917 -29.54 25.30 5.79
CA TRP A 917 -30.80 24.66 5.43
C TRP A 917 -30.84 23.22 5.92
N GLU A 918 -32.02 22.74 6.22
CA GLU A 918 -32.23 21.33 6.55
C GLU A 918 -32.23 20.50 5.27
N TRP A 919 -31.41 19.46 5.27
CA TRP A 919 -31.41 18.42 4.24
C TRP A 919 -31.68 17.08 4.88
N LYS A 920 -32.35 16.21 4.17
CA LYS A 920 -32.61 14.87 4.65
C LYS A 920 -31.98 13.87 3.71
N LEU A 921 -30.90 13.32 4.16
CA LEU A 921 -30.31 12.15 3.52
C LEU A 921 -31.02 10.88 4.04
N VAL A 922 -31.31 9.99 3.12
CA VAL A 922 -31.85 8.67 3.43
C VAL A 922 -30.70 7.69 3.21
N PRO A 923 -30.23 6.98 4.25
CA PRO A 923 -29.21 5.96 4.07
C PRO A 923 -29.73 4.86 3.14
N GLU A 924 -28.83 4.26 2.38
CA GLU A 924 -29.11 3.01 1.66
C GLU A 924 -29.55 1.92 2.64
N ARG A 925 -30.41 1.00 2.18
CA ARG A 925 -30.72 -0.19 2.93
C ARG A 925 -29.86 -1.35 2.45
N ASP A 926 -29.42 -2.19 3.36
CA ASP A 926 -28.72 -3.42 3.03
C ASP A 926 -29.52 -4.24 2.02
N GLY A 927 -28.87 -4.64 0.93
CA GLY A 927 -29.47 -5.42 -0.14
C GLY A 927 -30.09 -4.65 -1.30
N GLU A 928 -30.37 -3.34 -1.18
CA GLU A 928 -30.96 -2.55 -2.28
C GLU A 928 -30.01 -2.36 -3.50
N TRP A 929 -28.71 -2.42 -3.30
CA TRP A 929 -27.70 -2.18 -4.34
C TRP A 929 -27.17 -3.48 -4.96
N LEU A 930 -27.44 -4.64 -4.36
CA LEU A 930 -26.95 -5.94 -4.82
C LEU A 930 -27.47 -6.32 -6.21
N GLU A 931 -28.64 -5.81 -6.61
CA GLU A 931 -29.17 -5.96 -7.96
C GLU A 931 -28.39 -5.17 -9.03
N MET A 932 -27.53 -4.21 -8.62
CA MET A 932 -26.81 -3.33 -9.54
C MET A 932 -25.33 -3.69 -9.75
N VAL A 933 -24.78 -4.58 -8.95
CA VAL A 933 -23.35 -5.00 -9.03
C VAL A 933 -23.12 -6.15 -10.01
N SER A 934 -24.09 -6.44 -10.83
CA SER A 934 -24.00 -7.45 -11.88
C SER A 934 -23.22 -6.91 -13.09
N GLY A 935 -21.91 -6.84 -12.99
CA GLY A 935 -21.05 -6.49 -14.11
C GLY A 935 -20.44 -7.71 -14.81
N PRO A 936 -19.99 -7.59 -16.08
CA PRO A 936 -19.40 -8.68 -16.86
C PRO A 936 -18.08 -9.23 -16.33
N SER A 937 -17.64 -8.81 -15.16
CA SER A 937 -16.34 -9.15 -14.57
C SER A 937 -16.34 -10.47 -13.77
N TYR A 938 -17.41 -11.22 -13.75
CA TYR A 938 -17.54 -12.44 -12.96
C TYR A 938 -17.33 -13.74 -13.77
N GLU A 939 -16.71 -13.67 -14.92
CA GLU A 939 -16.51 -14.87 -15.78
C GLU A 939 -15.75 -16.02 -15.09
N GLU A 940 -15.03 -15.74 -13.99
CA GLU A 940 -14.37 -16.76 -13.17
C GLU A 940 -14.47 -16.44 -11.67
N GLY A 941 -15.53 -15.78 -11.24
CA GLY A 941 -15.71 -15.37 -9.86
C GLY A 941 -16.06 -16.54 -8.94
N ASN A 942 -15.45 -16.51 -7.78
CA ASN A 942 -15.77 -17.35 -6.65
C ASN A 942 -16.87 -16.66 -5.83
N ALA A 943 -17.79 -17.40 -5.24
CA ALA A 943 -18.84 -16.86 -4.36
C ALA A 943 -18.27 -16.14 -3.13
N ASP A 944 -17.02 -16.39 -2.77
CA ASP A 944 -16.34 -15.60 -1.72
C ASP A 944 -16.02 -14.18 -2.15
N THR A 945 -15.88 -13.90 -3.45
CA THR A 945 -15.81 -12.52 -3.96
C THR A 945 -17.17 -11.86 -3.96
N ALA A 946 -18.24 -12.67 -4.02
CA ALA A 946 -19.59 -12.23 -3.72
C ALA A 946 -19.86 -12.07 -2.20
N CYS A 947 -18.82 -12.11 -1.35
CA CYS A 947 -18.98 -11.80 0.08
C CYS A 947 -19.36 -10.35 0.36
N GLY A 948 -19.19 -9.46 -0.61
CA GLY A 948 -19.92 -8.20 -0.64
C GLY A 948 -21.44 -8.36 -0.78
N LEU A 949 -21.92 -9.51 -1.16
CA LEU A 949 -23.32 -9.85 -1.35
C LEU A 949 -24.00 -10.42 -0.07
N ARG A 950 -23.47 -10.08 1.10
CA ARG A 950 -24.06 -10.45 2.39
C ARG A 950 -25.43 -9.82 2.53
N GLY A 951 -26.40 -10.65 2.84
CA GLY A 951 -27.80 -10.23 3.00
C GLY A 951 -28.71 -10.47 1.77
N CYS A 952 -28.19 -10.90 0.63
CA CYS A 952 -29.02 -11.45 -0.43
C CYS A 952 -29.51 -12.84 -0.07
N LYS A 953 -30.78 -13.04 -0.11
CA LYS A 953 -31.41 -14.35 -0.04
C LYS A 953 -31.01 -15.15 -1.28
N ASN A 954 -29.75 -15.60 -1.35
CA ASN A 954 -29.30 -16.63 -2.28
C ASN A 954 -29.67 -16.46 -3.77
N VAL A 955 -29.79 -15.22 -4.28
CA VAL A 955 -30.03 -14.93 -5.69
C VAL A 955 -28.93 -14.01 -6.21
N PHE A 956 -28.22 -14.44 -7.24
CA PHE A 956 -27.18 -13.68 -7.91
C PHE A 956 -27.61 -13.39 -9.35
N SER A 957 -27.44 -12.15 -9.80
CA SER A 957 -27.78 -11.74 -11.16
C SER A 957 -26.55 -11.22 -11.90
N PHE A 958 -26.34 -11.66 -13.12
CA PHE A 958 -25.24 -11.23 -13.98
C PHE A 958 -25.75 -10.82 -15.36
N PRO A 959 -25.31 -9.70 -15.95
CA PRO A 959 -25.46 -9.47 -17.37
C PRO A 959 -24.52 -10.39 -18.16
N VAL A 960 -25.03 -11.08 -19.15
CA VAL A 960 -24.26 -11.98 -20.02
C VAL A 960 -24.19 -11.39 -21.43
N GLU A 961 -22.97 -11.09 -21.87
CA GLU A 961 -22.75 -10.42 -23.17
C GLU A 961 -22.54 -11.36 -24.33
N ASN A 962 -22.30 -12.67 -24.15
CA ASN A 962 -21.92 -13.52 -25.27
C ASN A 962 -22.45 -14.95 -25.23
N THR A 963 -22.66 -15.49 -26.43
CA THR A 963 -22.97 -16.90 -26.69
C THR A 963 -21.77 -17.77 -26.35
N GLY A 964 -21.93 -18.72 -25.45
CA GLY A 964 -20.89 -19.70 -25.12
C GLY A 964 -20.19 -19.46 -23.78
N THR A 965 -20.67 -18.54 -22.95
CA THR A 965 -20.15 -18.36 -21.59
C THR A 965 -20.28 -19.65 -20.78
N VAL A 966 -19.17 -20.11 -20.21
CA VAL A 966 -19.10 -21.26 -19.32
C VAL A 966 -19.17 -20.75 -17.89
N VAL A 967 -20.23 -21.05 -17.17
CA VAL A 967 -20.35 -20.75 -15.74
C VAL A 967 -19.85 -21.97 -14.97
N CYS A 968 -18.84 -21.76 -14.14
CA CYS A 968 -18.29 -22.80 -13.27
C CYS A 968 -18.79 -22.59 -11.85
N PHE A 969 -19.35 -23.64 -11.27
CA PHE A 969 -19.77 -23.67 -9.87
C PHE A 969 -18.82 -24.55 -9.07
N GLU A 970 -18.30 -24.05 -7.96
CA GLU A 970 -17.54 -24.82 -7.00
C GLU A 970 -18.24 -24.79 -5.64
N LYS A 971 -18.49 -25.96 -5.06
CA LYS A 971 -19.13 -26.09 -3.79
C LYS A 971 -18.14 -26.39 -2.68
N TYR A 972 -18.26 -25.68 -1.59
CA TYR A 972 -17.54 -25.93 -0.35
C TYR A 972 -18.51 -26.28 0.77
N GLY A 973 -18.32 -27.42 1.41
CA GLY A 973 -19.07 -27.87 2.56
C GLY A 973 -19.71 -29.26 2.42
N ALA A 974 -20.04 -29.87 3.55
CA ALA A 974 -20.51 -31.25 3.66
C ALA A 974 -22.00 -31.44 3.38
N HIS A 975 -22.76 -30.37 3.09
CA HIS A 975 -24.20 -30.46 2.86
C HIS A 975 -24.55 -30.33 1.38
N ALA A 976 -25.47 -31.17 0.91
CA ALA A 976 -25.99 -31.09 -0.45
C ALA A 976 -26.72 -29.74 -0.65
N ALA A 977 -26.41 -29.05 -1.73
CA ALA A 977 -27.12 -27.83 -2.11
C ALA A 977 -27.72 -27.98 -3.49
N ARG A 978 -28.88 -27.37 -3.67
CA ARG A 978 -29.62 -27.35 -4.95
C ARG A 978 -29.60 -25.95 -5.50
N TYR A 979 -29.20 -25.82 -6.77
CA TYR A 979 -29.13 -24.52 -7.44
C TYR A 979 -29.96 -24.54 -8.71
N ALA A 980 -30.55 -23.43 -9.03
CA ALA A 980 -31.17 -23.19 -10.32
C ALA A 980 -30.47 -21.99 -10.99
N VAL A 981 -30.14 -22.15 -12.26
CA VAL A 981 -29.68 -21.06 -13.12
C VAL A 981 -30.85 -20.58 -13.95
N LEU A 982 -31.16 -19.31 -13.87
CA LEU A 982 -32.31 -18.70 -14.48
C LEU A 982 -31.89 -17.67 -15.55
N GLU A 983 -32.54 -17.66 -16.69
CA GLU A 983 -32.47 -16.60 -17.69
C GLU A 983 -33.78 -15.81 -17.59
N GLY A 984 -33.76 -14.64 -16.97
CA GLY A 984 -34.97 -13.96 -16.51
C GLY A 984 -35.71 -14.83 -15.47
N ASP A 985 -36.99 -15.14 -15.72
CA ASP A 985 -37.78 -16.04 -14.86
C ASP A 985 -37.80 -17.51 -15.36
N ARG A 986 -37.02 -17.84 -16.40
CA ARG A 986 -36.93 -19.17 -16.98
C ARG A 986 -35.78 -19.96 -16.40
N GLU A 987 -36.07 -21.06 -15.75
CA GLU A 987 -35.05 -22.03 -15.31
C GLU A 987 -34.37 -22.69 -16.52
N ILE A 988 -33.08 -22.50 -16.70
CA ILE A 988 -32.27 -23.11 -17.77
C ILE A 988 -31.42 -24.28 -17.29
N LEU A 989 -31.11 -24.35 -16.03
CA LEU A 989 -30.38 -25.44 -15.41
C LEU A 989 -30.77 -25.61 -13.95
N ARG A 990 -30.94 -26.83 -13.49
CA ARG A 990 -31.04 -27.20 -12.09
C ARG A 990 -29.92 -28.15 -11.75
N VAL A 991 -29.14 -27.82 -10.73
CA VAL A 991 -28.04 -28.66 -10.24
C VAL A 991 -28.44 -29.28 -8.91
N GLU A 992 -28.56 -30.59 -8.87
CA GLU A 992 -28.73 -31.39 -7.67
C GLU A 992 -27.38 -32.07 -7.36
N ASP A 993 -26.94 -32.02 -6.12
CA ASP A 993 -25.51 -31.98 -5.85
C ASP A 993 -24.92 -33.11 -5.03
N GLU A 994 -23.71 -33.53 -5.43
CA GLU A 994 -22.79 -34.30 -4.60
C GLU A 994 -21.68 -33.36 -4.05
N PRO A 995 -21.17 -33.55 -2.83
CA PRO A 995 -20.16 -32.67 -2.23
C PRO A 995 -18.85 -32.67 -3.05
N TYR A 996 -18.23 -31.49 -3.18
CA TYR A 996 -16.89 -31.28 -3.79
C TYR A 996 -16.78 -31.45 -5.32
N ARG A 997 -17.73 -31.02 -6.11
CA ARG A 997 -17.62 -31.12 -7.57
C ARG A 997 -17.71 -29.77 -8.26
N ILE A 998 -16.75 -29.50 -9.15
CA ILE A 998 -16.83 -28.39 -10.11
C ILE A 998 -17.74 -28.79 -11.25
N GLN A 999 -18.83 -28.07 -11.47
CA GLN A 999 -19.72 -28.28 -12.62
C GLN A 999 -19.57 -27.14 -13.61
N LYS A 1000 -19.34 -27.49 -14.89
CA LYS A 1000 -19.31 -26.55 -16.01
C LYS A 1000 -20.63 -26.59 -16.77
N CYS A 1001 -21.24 -25.42 -16.93
CA CYS A 1001 -22.43 -25.23 -17.70
C CYS A 1001 -22.17 -24.32 -18.89
N THR A 1002 -22.47 -24.76 -20.10
CA THR A 1002 -22.45 -23.89 -21.29
C THR A 1002 -23.85 -23.35 -21.52
N LEU A 1003 -23.99 -22.04 -21.47
CA LEU A 1003 -25.26 -21.39 -21.67
C LEU A 1003 -25.61 -21.30 -23.16
N PRO A 1004 -26.80 -21.76 -23.59
CA PRO A 1004 -27.25 -21.54 -24.94
C PRO A 1004 -27.82 -20.12 -25.03
N GLY A 1005 -27.15 -19.21 -25.74
CA GLY A 1005 -27.70 -17.88 -25.81
C GLY A 1005 -27.45 -17.14 -27.10
N THR A 1006 -28.37 -16.32 -27.50
CA THR A 1006 -28.28 -15.35 -28.57
C THR A 1006 -28.68 -14.00 -28.01
N GLY A 1007 -27.70 -13.14 -27.64
CA GLY A 1007 -27.94 -11.76 -27.27
C GLY A 1007 -27.79 -11.44 -25.78
N TYR A 1008 -27.93 -10.18 -25.44
CA TYR A 1008 -27.86 -9.66 -24.06
C TYR A 1008 -28.98 -10.25 -23.22
N GLY A 1009 -28.67 -10.86 -22.11
CA GLY A 1009 -29.59 -11.41 -21.14
C GLY A 1009 -29.08 -11.23 -19.71
N GLU A 1010 -29.96 -11.31 -18.75
CA GLU A 1010 -29.66 -11.36 -17.34
C GLU A 1010 -29.70 -12.81 -16.87
N LEU A 1011 -28.59 -13.27 -16.27
CA LEU A 1011 -28.48 -14.58 -15.67
C LEU A 1011 -28.69 -14.46 -14.16
N ARG A 1012 -29.62 -15.24 -13.60
CA ARG A 1012 -29.85 -15.31 -12.16
C ARG A 1012 -29.50 -16.71 -11.66
N VAL A 1013 -28.75 -16.76 -10.57
CA VAL A 1013 -28.47 -17.99 -9.84
C VAL A 1013 -29.19 -17.92 -8.51
N ALA A 1014 -30.10 -18.86 -8.27
CA ALA A 1014 -30.88 -18.95 -7.04
C ALA A 1014 -30.52 -20.24 -6.29
N ALA A 1015 -30.18 -20.15 -5.01
CA ALA A 1015 -30.10 -21.30 -4.14
C ALA A 1015 -31.51 -21.76 -3.78
N VAL A 1016 -31.78 -23.03 -3.99
CA VAL A 1016 -33.12 -23.64 -3.73
C VAL A 1016 -33.22 -24.15 -2.29
N GLU A 1017 -32.11 -24.42 -1.64
CA GLU A 1017 -32.00 -24.80 -0.23
C GLU A 1017 -30.71 -24.23 0.40
N GLU A 1018 -30.68 -24.10 1.73
CA GLU A 1018 -29.51 -23.53 2.46
C GLU A 1018 -28.20 -24.29 2.19
N GLY A 1019 -27.25 -23.62 1.61
CA GLY A 1019 -25.88 -24.06 1.36
C GLY A 1019 -25.02 -22.93 0.82
N SER A 1020 -23.72 -22.96 1.04
CA SER A 1020 -22.81 -21.96 0.46
C SER A 1020 -22.50 -22.28 -0.99
N LEU A 1021 -22.77 -21.35 -1.90
CA LEU A 1021 -22.44 -21.41 -3.32
C LEU A 1021 -21.16 -20.63 -3.58
N LYS A 1022 -20.24 -21.20 -4.35
CA LYS A 1022 -19.11 -20.51 -4.97
C LYS A 1022 -19.28 -20.48 -6.49
N LEU A 1023 -19.21 -19.29 -7.07
CA LEU A 1023 -19.31 -19.02 -8.50
C LEU A 1023 -17.92 -18.85 -9.11
#